data_0111a49f9c7f85f7493b7e9cd7f66153
#
_entry.id   0111a49f9c7f85f7493b7e9cd7f66153
#
_cell.length_a   1.000
_cell.length_b   1.000
_cell.length_c   1.000
_cell.angle_alpha   90.00
_cell.angle_beta   90.00
_cell.angle_gamma   90.00
#
_symmetry.space_group_name_H-M   'P 1'
#
loop_
_entity.id
_entity.type
_entity.pdbx_description
1 polymer ?
#
loop_
_entity_poly.entity_id
_entity_poly.type
_entity_poly.pdbx_seq_one_letter_code
_entity_poly.pdbx_strand_id
1 'polypeptide(L)'
;MPRGKTSGGKPPKRPIERYEHSDKKRINNPPVGLVTPETDPVAPTHKTYDYVAPVPSVKPRQELDYDPHLDPQLVWAGKKEHSSFEVPTVSLHVHERIDPHTIMDAVRKRNGTALPVQASLFERREENPPLREAIDFYRHAHGWSNRLIAGDSLLVMNSLLEKEGMAGQMQMVYIDPPYGIKYGSNFQPFVNKRDVKDGKDEDLTQEPEMIRAFRDTWELGIHSYLTYLRDRLLLARDLLHESGSCFVQINDDNVHRVRNLLDEVLRPQNFVSLITFSKTSGATSELLPMTTDYILWYARDISRIKYRAIYLDKVLGGPGASGYTRVELAGGSRRFLDSEEKADQSLIPAGSRIFTLDNMTSQRPPGDFPVVLGGETFRPRKGYWKTGEDGMEKLKAARRIEPSGDYIRYVRYLDDFPVFPVTNIWADTSVAGFTSEKVYAVQTTPRVIQRCMLLTTDPGDLVLDPTCGSGTTAYVAEQWGRRWITCDTSRVATTLAKQRLMAADFDYYELARPEEGISSGFHYKTVPHIKLKSIANNPEIRDGMTREQIDVAIARYADQETLYDQPYIDKSRVRVTGPFTVEAVPAPTVRSLEDIKVGGVESESELSRTQQSLADFRHAATPLLDASVTRSGATLRHTEWRDELLKTGLRGKDGHHIDFSRVEPLAGTRWLHADAETKGIKPERVVISFGPEHSLLDPRQVESAWQEARTLIPRPAMIVFAAFEFDPQAAKEIDELTKEKTGMTFLSAQMNADLLTADLKKKRASNQSFWLVGRPDVDLRQIARGDHKGKWEVEVKGFDYYNTRTGTIDSGDVSKIAMWLLDTDYDERSLYPRQVFFPIADADGGWARLAKNLKAEIDPDLIEAYRGTVSLPFEPGNYVAVKVIDDRGIESLKVVEVK
;
A
#
# COMPACT_ATOMS: atom_id res chain seq x y z
N MET A 1 -16.44 -26.26 -51.77
CA MET A 1 -15.04 -25.89 -51.66
C MET A 1 -14.66 -25.93 -50.22
N PRO A 2 -13.64 -26.65 -49.77
CA PRO A 2 -13.26 -26.77 -48.37
C PRO A 2 -12.50 -25.50 -47.92
N ARG A 3 -12.91 -25.00 -46.77
CA ARG A 3 -12.21 -23.87 -46.07
C ARG A 3 -10.82 -24.32 -45.66
N GLY A 4 -9.79 -23.69 -46.22
CA GLY A 4 -8.40 -23.88 -45.83
C GLY A 4 -8.17 -23.53 -44.34
N LYS A 5 -7.60 -24.44 -43.59
CA LYS A 5 -7.05 -24.21 -42.24
C LYS A 5 -5.86 -23.28 -42.39
N THR A 6 -6.00 -22.03 -41.99
CA THR A 6 -4.87 -21.14 -41.75
C THR A 6 -4.04 -21.72 -40.59
N SER A 7 -2.80 -22.07 -40.90
CA SER A 7 -1.79 -22.47 -39.90
C SER A 7 -1.63 -21.35 -38.90
N GLY A 8 -2.09 -21.54 -37.68
CA GLY A 8 -1.87 -20.62 -36.58
C GLY A 8 -0.36 -20.57 -36.26
N GLY A 9 0.33 -19.56 -36.77
CA GLY A 9 1.67 -19.23 -36.30
C GLY A 9 1.62 -18.94 -34.80
N LYS A 10 2.58 -19.47 -34.04
CA LYS A 10 2.75 -19.11 -32.64
C LYS A 10 2.86 -17.57 -32.53
N PRO A 11 2.15 -16.93 -31.60
CA PRO A 11 2.27 -15.48 -31.44
C PRO A 11 3.75 -15.12 -31.20
N PRO A 12 4.23 -14.01 -31.75
CA PRO A 12 5.60 -13.58 -31.55
C PRO A 12 5.84 -13.30 -30.05
N LYS A 13 7.03 -13.67 -29.56
CA LYS A 13 7.45 -13.38 -28.18
C LYS A 13 7.54 -11.88 -27.99
N ARG A 14 6.98 -11.38 -26.91
CA ARG A 14 7.02 -9.97 -26.53
C ARG A 14 8.17 -9.71 -25.55
N PRO A 15 8.91 -8.59 -25.63
CA PRO A 15 9.82 -8.19 -24.60
C PRO A 15 9.03 -7.89 -23.30
N ILE A 16 9.65 -8.27 -22.18
CA ILE A 16 9.15 -7.93 -20.83
C ILE A 16 9.88 -6.67 -20.43
N GLU A 17 9.14 -5.62 -20.11
CA GLU A 17 9.65 -4.28 -19.81
C GLU A 17 9.25 -3.85 -18.39
N ARG A 18 9.83 -2.76 -17.90
CA ARG A 18 9.43 -2.05 -16.69
C ARG A 18 9.56 -0.54 -16.90
N TYR A 19 8.84 0.26 -16.12
CA TYR A 19 9.11 1.68 -16.05
C TYR A 19 10.19 1.94 -15.01
N GLU A 20 11.14 2.80 -15.38
CA GLU A 20 12.18 3.29 -14.48
C GLU A 20 12.01 4.79 -14.28
N HIS A 21 12.23 5.24 -13.06
CA HIS A 21 12.19 6.65 -12.68
C HIS A 21 13.63 7.17 -12.54
N SER A 22 14.41 7.05 -13.59
CA SER A 22 15.83 7.39 -13.60
C SER A 22 16.13 8.87 -13.37
N ASP A 23 15.16 9.74 -13.68
CA ASP A 23 15.20 11.18 -13.40
C ASP A 23 14.96 11.54 -11.92
N LYS A 24 14.50 10.60 -11.11
CA LYS A 24 14.22 10.79 -9.69
C LYS A 24 15.33 10.15 -8.84
N LYS A 25 15.60 10.78 -7.70
CA LYS A 25 16.57 10.27 -6.70
C LYS A 25 15.96 10.34 -5.32
N ARG A 26 16.33 9.41 -4.46
CA ARG A 26 16.08 9.54 -3.02
C ARG A 26 17.01 10.62 -2.48
N ILE A 27 16.49 11.53 -1.68
CA ILE A 27 17.27 12.63 -1.10
C ILE A 27 18.24 12.07 -0.07
N ASN A 28 17.72 11.25 0.83
CA ASN A 28 18.50 10.53 1.83
C ASN A 28 18.13 9.05 1.75
N ASN A 29 19.10 8.18 1.50
CA ASN A 29 18.86 6.74 1.51
C ASN A 29 18.95 6.20 2.95
N PRO A 30 18.06 5.28 3.36
CA PRO A 30 18.19 4.63 4.65
C PRO A 30 19.45 3.75 4.68
N PRO A 31 20.00 3.48 5.87
CA PRO A 31 21.10 2.53 5.99
C PRO A 31 20.66 1.14 5.57
N VAL A 32 21.57 0.40 4.96
CA VAL A 32 21.35 -1.01 4.57
C VAL A 32 22.03 -1.90 5.60
N GLY A 33 21.30 -2.91 6.06
CA GLY A 33 21.82 -3.87 7.03
C GLY A 33 21.30 -3.63 8.44
N LEU A 34 22.00 -4.22 9.41
CA LEU A 34 21.60 -4.18 10.83
C LEU A 34 21.55 -2.76 11.38
N VAL A 35 20.55 -2.54 12.23
CA VAL A 35 20.51 -1.37 13.10
C VAL A 35 21.62 -1.49 14.13
N THR A 36 22.66 -0.68 13.99
CA THR A 36 23.76 -0.61 14.98
C THR A 36 23.68 0.73 15.74
N PRO A 37 24.31 0.86 16.91
CA PRO A 37 24.45 2.15 17.59
C PRO A 37 25.10 3.24 16.72
N GLU A 38 25.81 2.84 15.68
CA GLU A 38 26.49 3.75 14.74
C GLU A 38 25.57 4.17 13.60
N THR A 39 24.70 3.26 13.11
CA THR A 39 23.72 3.54 12.03
C THR A 39 22.45 4.21 12.56
N ASP A 40 22.08 3.95 13.80
CA ASP A 40 20.99 4.62 14.51
C ASP A 40 21.49 5.00 15.93
N PRO A 41 22.13 6.17 16.06
CA PRO A 41 22.71 6.59 17.32
C PRO A 41 21.66 6.69 18.42
N VAL A 42 22.05 6.21 19.55
CA VAL A 42 21.41 5.79 20.79
C VAL A 42 20.35 6.73 21.40
N ALA A 43 20.08 7.88 20.86
CA ALA A 43 18.97 8.72 21.29
C ALA A 43 17.99 8.85 20.13
N PRO A 44 16.83 8.19 20.14
CA PRO A 44 15.77 8.60 19.25
C PRO A 44 15.50 10.07 19.57
N THR A 45 15.80 10.95 18.61
CA THR A 45 15.33 12.32 18.69
C THR A 45 13.82 12.25 18.57
N HIS A 46 13.12 12.86 19.51
CA HIS A 46 11.67 12.98 19.43
C HIS A 46 11.32 14.24 18.68
N LYS A 47 10.38 14.15 17.76
CA LYS A 47 9.78 15.33 17.12
C LYS A 47 8.47 15.62 17.76
N THR A 48 8.31 16.87 18.22
CA THR A 48 7.05 17.37 18.74
C THR A 48 6.24 18.01 17.63
N TYR A 49 4.99 17.62 17.51
CA TYR A 49 4.03 18.20 16.58
C TYR A 49 2.94 18.91 17.37
N ASP A 50 2.77 20.19 17.09
CA ASP A 50 1.72 21.00 17.68
C ASP A 50 0.42 20.83 16.88
N TYR A 51 -0.68 20.63 17.59
CA TYR A 51 -1.99 20.72 16.98
C TYR A 51 -2.25 22.17 16.60
N VAL A 52 -2.50 22.43 15.33
CA VAL A 52 -2.76 23.80 14.84
C VAL A 52 -4.03 24.29 15.53
N ALA A 53 -3.87 25.16 16.51
CA ALA A 53 -4.99 25.93 17.02
C ALA A 53 -5.56 26.80 15.88
N PRO A 54 -6.86 26.97 15.76
CA PRO A 54 -7.43 27.94 14.83
C PRO A 54 -6.78 29.30 15.14
N VAL A 55 -6.21 29.92 14.09
CA VAL A 55 -5.60 31.25 14.23
C VAL A 55 -6.72 32.21 14.58
N PRO A 56 -6.73 32.82 15.78
CA PRO A 56 -7.69 33.85 16.06
C PRO A 56 -7.49 34.98 15.05
N SER A 57 -8.51 35.37 14.33
CA SER A 57 -8.42 36.55 13.47
C SER A 57 -8.16 37.77 14.36
N VAL A 58 -6.94 38.27 14.31
CA VAL A 58 -6.52 39.42 15.12
C VAL A 58 -7.19 40.67 14.61
N LYS A 59 -8.39 40.97 15.12
CA LYS A 59 -8.88 42.36 15.27
C LYS A 59 -9.70 42.38 16.57
N PRO A 60 -9.38 43.32 17.48
CA PRO A 60 -10.19 43.55 18.67
C PRO A 60 -11.57 44.06 18.21
N ARG A 61 -12.56 43.21 18.30
CA ARG A 61 -13.96 43.62 18.17
C ARG A 61 -14.64 43.42 19.51
N GLN A 62 -15.64 44.28 19.76
CA GLN A 62 -16.50 44.33 20.91
C GLN A 62 -16.83 42.92 21.44
N GLU A 63 -16.77 42.77 22.76
CA GLU A 63 -17.11 41.58 23.52
C GLU A 63 -18.48 41.01 23.07
N LEU A 64 -18.41 40.05 22.17
CA LEU A 64 -19.53 39.15 21.91
C LEU A 64 -19.27 37.88 22.73
N ASP A 65 -20.32 37.35 23.35
CA ASP A 65 -20.26 36.09 24.12
C ASP A 65 -19.76 34.87 23.31
N TYR A 66 -19.58 35.02 22.01
CA TYR A 66 -19.03 34.03 21.10
C TYR A 66 -18.31 34.70 19.92
N ASP A 67 -17.30 34.03 19.38
CA ASP A 67 -16.63 34.44 18.14
C ASP A 67 -17.24 33.70 16.92
N PRO A 68 -17.99 34.41 16.07
CA PRO A 68 -18.64 33.80 14.90
C PRO A 68 -17.65 33.40 13.81
N HIS A 69 -16.37 33.71 13.96
CA HIS A 69 -15.29 33.34 13.00
C HIS A 69 -14.47 32.14 13.43
N LEU A 70 -14.77 31.56 14.59
CA LEU A 70 -14.17 30.28 14.99
C LEU A 70 -14.75 29.15 14.14
N ASP A 71 -13.85 28.39 13.50
CA ASP A 71 -14.25 27.16 12.83
C ASP A 71 -14.84 26.16 13.84
N PRO A 72 -15.94 25.46 13.52
CA PRO A 72 -16.47 24.41 14.36
C PRO A 72 -15.44 23.32 14.61
N GLN A 73 -15.33 22.87 15.86
CA GLN A 73 -14.36 21.84 16.25
C GLN A 73 -15.06 20.63 16.85
N LEU A 74 -14.61 19.43 16.47
CA LEU A 74 -14.99 18.19 17.13
C LEU A 74 -14.20 18.04 18.44
N VAL A 75 -14.87 17.87 19.56
CA VAL A 75 -14.24 17.69 20.88
C VAL A 75 -14.42 16.25 21.33
N TRP A 76 -13.35 15.63 21.80
CA TRP A 76 -13.36 14.28 22.38
C TRP A 76 -12.44 14.21 23.61
N ALA A 77 -12.55 13.13 24.40
CA ALA A 77 -11.70 12.93 25.58
C ALA A 77 -10.22 12.80 25.17
N GLY A 78 -9.33 13.51 25.86
CA GLY A 78 -7.90 13.61 25.56
C GLY A 78 -7.53 14.75 24.62
N LYS A 79 -8.47 15.33 23.85
CA LYS A 79 -8.15 16.40 22.89
C LYS A 79 -7.72 17.70 23.56
N LYS A 80 -8.36 18.05 24.69
CA LYS A 80 -8.08 19.29 25.42
C LYS A 80 -6.83 19.20 26.31
N GLU A 81 -6.52 18.00 26.75
CA GLU A 81 -5.40 17.70 27.63
C GLU A 81 -4.05 17.74 26.91
N HIS A 82 -4.06 17.57 25.60
CA HIS A 82 -2.85 17.52 24.77
C HIS A 82 -2.92 18.57 23.67
N SER A 83 -2.01 19.56 23.74
CA SER A 83 -1.81 20.57 22.68
C SER A 83 -0.81 20.11 21.61
N SER A 84 -0.05 19.06 21.89
CA SER A 84 0.97 18.47 21.01
C SER A 84 1.09 16.96 21.26
N PHE A 85 1.77 16.28 20.35
CA PHE A 85 2.19 14.89 20.52
C PHE A 85 3.63 14.72 20.06
N GLU A 86 4.32 13.74 20.63
CA GLU A 86 5.70 13.43 20.31
C GLU A 86 5.78 12.11 19.54
N VAL A 87 6.60 12.09 18.50
CA VAL A 87 6.86 10.89 17.70
C VAL A 87 8.37 10.60 17.73
N PRO A 88 8.78 9.38 18.10
CA PRO A 88 10.17 8.95 17.96
C PRO A 88 10.59 9.02 16.50
N THR A 89 11.79 9.55 16.26
CA THR A 89 12.39 9.59 14.93
C THR A 89 13.29 8.38 14.76
N VAL A 90 12.89 7.47 13.88
CA VAL A 90 13.60 6.22 13.63
C VAL A 90 14.14 6.18 12.20
N SER A 91 15.20 5.41 11.96
CA SER A 91 15.69 5.16 10.60
C SER A 91 15.00 3.92 10.02
N LEU A 92 14.50 4.01 8.80
CA LEU A 92 13.95 2.85 8.10
C LEU A 92 15.11 1.99 7.56
N HIS A 93 14.97 0.66 7.64
CA HIS A 93 16.01 -0.27 7.21
C HIS A 93 15.55 -1.10 6.04
N VAL A 94 16.40 -1.23 5.01
CA VAL A 94 16.14 -2.06 3.83
C VAL A 94 16.52 -3.50 4.14
N HIS A 95 15.53 -4.38 4.18
CA HIS A 95 15.72 -5.83 4.36
C HIS A 95 15.79 -6.57 3.03
N GLU A 96 15.01 -6.14 2.04
CA GLU A 96 14.96 -6.80 0.73
C GLU A 96 14.97 -5.76 -0.40
N ARG A 97 15.68 -6.10 -1.47
CA ARG A 97 15.70 -5.38 -2.75
C ARG A 97 15.07 -6.28 -3.79
N ILE A 98 13.85 -5.99 -4.21
CA ILE A 98 13.10 -6.85 -5.12
C ILE A 98 13.07 -6.24 -6.51
N ASP A 99 13.49 -7.00 -7.50
CA ASP A 99 13.39 -6.68 -8.92
C ASP A 99 12.66 -7.80 -9.66
N PRO A 100 11.34 -7.68 -9.88
CA PRO A 100 10.55 -8.70 -10.56
C PRO A 100 11.05 -9.02 -11.97
N HIS A 101 11.63 -8.06 -12.67
CA HIS A 101 12.19 -8.28 -13.99
C HIS A 101 13.36 -9.30 -13.96
N THR A 102 14.26 -9.18 -12.99
CA THR A 102 15.38 -10.14 -12.82
C THR A 102 14.88 -11.54 -12.47
N ILE A 103 13.83 -11.64 -11.64
CA ILE A 103 13.20 -12.93 -11.30
C ILE A 103 12.58 -13.57 -12.54
N MET A 104 11.92 -12.77 -13.38
CA MET A 104 11.28 -13.25 -14.61
C MET A 104 12.28 -13.68 -15.68
N ASP A 105 13.44 -13.07 -15.76
CA ASP A 105 14.49 -13.46 -16.71
C ASP A 105 15.01 -14.88 -16.44
N ALA A 106 14.99 -15.36 -15.20
CA ALA A 106 15.37 -16.71 -14.83
C ALA A 106 14.41 -17.78 -15.42
N VAL A 107 13.13 -17.45 -15.62
CA VAL A 107 12.10 -18.38 -16.17
C VAL A 107 11.73 -18.10 -17.62
N ARG A 108 12.45 -17.23 -18.30
CA ARG A 108 12.18 -16.86 -19.70
C ARG A 108 12.53 -18.00 -20.66
N LYS A 109 11.67 -18.24 -21.65
CA LYS A 109 11.95 -19.23 -22.72
C LYS A 109 13.22 -18.86 -23.47
N ARG A 110 14.22 -19.73 -23.45
CA ARG A 110 15.47 -19.59 -24.23
C ARG A 110 15.27 -20.23 -25.59
N ASN A 111 15.58 -19.53 -26.67
CA ASN A 111 15.71 -20.16 -27.98
C ASN A 111 17.09 -20.84 -28.01
N GLY A 112 17.13 -22.15 -28.05
CA GLY A 112 18.16 -23.16 -28.38
C GLY A 112 19.64 -22.82 -28.55
N THR A 113 20.11 -21.62 -28.36
CA THR A 113 21.51 -21.22 -28.27
C THR A 113 21.70 -20.53 -26.94
N ALA A 114 22.29 -21.26 -26.01
CA ALA A 114 22.74 -20.68 -24.74
C ALA A 114 23.92 -19.72 -25.06
N LEU A 115 23.58 -18.45 -25.26
CA LEU A 115 24.60 -17.44 -25.01
C LEU A 115 24.71 -17.38 -23.46
N PRO A 116 25.94 -17.40 -22.91
CA PRO A 116 26.11 -17.13 -21.49
C PRO A 116 25.39 -15.80 -21.22
N VAL A 117 24.70 -15.73 -20.12
CA VAL A 117 24.21 -14.45 -19.57
C VAL A 117 25.50 -13.64 -19.43
N GLN A 118 25.73 -12.78 -20.37
CA GLN A 118 26.71 -11.73 -20.25
C GLN A 118 26.06 -10.84 -19.20
N ALA A 119 26.48 -11.00 -17.93
CA ALA A 119 26.25 -9.99 -16.91
C ALA A 119 26.61 -8.69 -17.63
N SER A 120 25.61 -7.78 -17.70
CA SER A 120 25.79 -6.51 -18.41
C SER A 120 27.13 -5.96 -17.95
N LEU A 121 28.02 -5.65 -18.90
CA LEU A 121 29.33 -5.08 -18.60
C LEU A 121 29.23 -3.74 -17.82
N PHE A 122 28.03 -3.30 -17.57
CA PHE A 122 27.63 -2.11 -16.80
C PHE A 122 26.99 -2.41 -15.43
N GLU A 123 26.67 -3.66 -15.10
CA GLU A 123 26.58 -4.06 -13.71
C GLU A 123 28.00 -4.14 -13.16
N ARG A 124 28.56 -2.98 -12.83
CA ARG A 124 29.70 -2.95 -11.92
C ARG A 124 29.22 -3.69 -10.67
N ARG A 125 29.82 -4.87 -10.40
CA ARG A 125 29.94 -5.37 -9.05
C ARG A 125 30.40 -4.17 -8.23
N GLU A 126 29.52 -3.57 -7.45
CA GLU A 126 29.95 -2.66 -6.41
C GLU A 126 30.85 -3.53 -5.54
N GLU A 127 32.15 -3.35 -5.66
CA GLU A 127 33.11 -3.98 -4.77
C GLU A 127 32.65 -3.61 -3.38
N ASN A 128 32.23 -4.62 -2.61
CA ASN A 128 31.80 -4.45 -1.23
C ASN A 128 32.96 -3.80 -0.46
N PRO A 129 32.86 -2.52 -0.09
CA PRO A 129 33.87 -1.91 0.75
C PRO A 129 33.91 -2.66 2.08
N PRO A 130 35.08 -2.74 2.74
CA PRO A 130 35.17 -3.34 4.06
C PRO A 130 34.13 -2.77 5.02
N LEU A 131 33.58 -3.58 5.90
CA LEU A 131 32.47 -3.25 6.82
C LEU A 131 32.57 -1.88 7.51
N ARG A 132 33.79 -1.36 7.71
CA ARG A 132 34.04 -0.05 8.32
C ARG A 132 33.83 1.16 7.39
N GLU A 133 33.88 0.97 6.09
CA GLU A 133 33.64 2.03 5.09
C GLU A 133 32.21 1.98 4.53
N ALA A 134 31.46 0.95 4.89
CA ALA A 134 30.15 0.64 4.32
C ALA A 134 28.97 1.25 5.07
N ILE A 135 29.19 2.22 5.96
CA ILE A 135 28.13 3.07 6.54
C ILE A 135 27.59 4.09 5.52
N ASP A 136 27.93 3.90 4.26
CA ASP A 136 27.31 4.68 3.21
C ASP A 136 25.85 4.24 2.97
N PHE A 137 25.00 5.24 2.84
CA PHE A 137 23.59 5.07 2.55
C PHE A 137 23.40 4.22 1.27
N TYR A 138 22.43 3.30 1.30
CA TYR A 138 22.05 2.52 0.14
C TYR A 138 21.70 3.43 -1.04
N ARG A 139 22.36 3.22 -2.16
CA ARG A 139 22.05 3.88 -3.44
C ARG A 139 21.46 2.84 -4.39
N HIS A 140 20.23 3.07 -4.82
CA HIS A 140 19.61 2.18 -5.79
C HIS A 140 20.24 2.40 -7.18
N ALA A 141 20.60 1.31 -7.89
CA ALA A 141 21.24 1.37 -9.21
C ALA A 141 20.39 2.13 -10.26
N HIS A 142 19.07 2.09 -10.10
CA HIS A 142 18.11 2.75 -10.98
C HIS A 142 17.67 4.16 -10.53
N GLY A 143 18.33 4.75 -9.53
CA GLY A 143 18.03 6.10 -9.01
C GLY A 143 16.84 6.15 -8.05
N TRP A 144 15.72 5.54 -8.36
CA TRP A 144 14.54 5.39 -7.52
C TRP A 144 14.10 3.93 -7.45
N SER A 145 13.71 3.47 -6.27
CA SER A 145 12.93 2.25 -6.05
C SER A 145 11.67 2.59 -5.27
N ASN A 146 10.56 1.93 -5.59
CA ASN A 146 9.34 2.00 -4.82
C ASN A 146 9.52 1.30 -3.47
N ARG A 147 8.62 1.55 -2.51
CA ARG A 147 8.87 1.16 -1.12
C ARG A 147 7.66 0.50 -0.48
N LEU A 148 7.83 -0.72 0.00
CA LEU A 148 6.90 -1.43 0.86
C LEU A 148 7.51 -1.49 2.27
N ILE A 149 6.85 -0.88 3.25
CA ILE A 149 7.43 -0.67 4.59
C ILE A 149 6.58 -1.40 5.63
N ALA A 150 7.20 -2.28 6.41
CA ALA A 150 6.56 -2.91 7.56
C ALA A 150 6.72 -2.03 8.80
N GLY A 151 5.61 -1.70 9.47
CA GLY A 151 5.61 -0.93 10.71
C GLY A 151 4.48 0.10 10.83
N ASP A 152 4.45 0.78 11.98
CA ASP A 152 3.45 1.81 12.26
C ASP A 152 3.60 3.01 11.35
N SER A 153 2.52 3.37 10.67
CA SER A 153 2.47 4.48 9.71
C SER A 153 2.87 5.83 10.32
N LEU A 154 2.65 6.05 11.63
CA LEU A 154 3.07 7.28 12.29
C LEU A 154 4.60 7.39 12.34
N LEU A 155 5.28 6.30 12.72
CA LEU A 155 6.74 6.22 12.75
C LEU A 155 7.33 6.32 11.33
N VAL A 156 6.72 5.62 10.38
CA VAL A 156 7.12 5.65 8.96
C VAL A 156 7.02 7.08 8.41
N MET A 157 5.87 7.73 8.53
CA MET A 157 5.68 9.09 8.02
C MET A 157 6.59 10.11 8.70
N ASN A 158 6.83 9.98 10.02
CA ASN A 158 7.77 10.82 10.73
C ASN A 158 9.22 10.61 10.24
N SER A 159 9.62 9.36 9.99
CA SER A 159 10.93 9.05 9.41
C SER A 159 11.08 9.67 8.00
N LEU A 160 10.06 9.57 7.16
CA LEU A 160 10.06 10.21 5.84
C LEU A 160 10.23 11.73 5.92
N LEU A 161 9.61 12.39 6.92
CA LEU A 161 9.75 13.83 7.13
C LEU A 161 11.13 14.19 7.66
N GLU A 162 11.55 13.61 8.78
CA GLU A 162 12.67 14.09 9.59
C GLU A 162 14.02 13.50 9.15
N LYS A 163 14.06 12.22 8.79
CA LYS A 163 15.30 11.56 8.35
C LYS A 163 15.53 11.67 6.84
N GLU A 164 14.47 11.61 6.05
CA GLU A 164 14.59 11.53 4.60
C GLU A 164 14.25 12.87 3.90
N GLY A 165 13.78 13.87 4.64
CA GLY A 165 13.52 15.21 4.10
C GLY A 165 12.42 15.23 3.02
N MET A 166 11.41 14.37 3.13
CA MET A 166 10.37 14.22 2.12
C MET A 166 9.16 15.16 2.33
N ALA A 167 9.30 16.21 3.12
CA ALA A 167 8.27 17.22 3.28
C ALA A 167 7.86 17.81 1.92
N GLY A 168 6.54 17.87 1.65
CA GLY A 168 6.02 18.43 0.40
C GLY A 168 6.30 17.60 -0.86
N GLN A 169 6.67 16.32 -0.75
CA GLN A 169 7.02 15.49 -1.92
C GLN A 169 5.88 14.60 -2.44
N MET A 170 4.84 14.36 -1.62
CA MET A 170 3.74 13.47 -1.98
C MET A 170 2.69 14.21 -2.81
N GLN A 171 2.42 13.75 -4.03
CA GLN A 171 1.37 14.31 -4.86
C GLN A 171 -0.02 13.83 -4.44
N MET A 172 -0.10 12.59 -3.94
CA MET A 172 -1.33 11.99 -3.42
C MET A 172 -1.04 11.20 -2.15
N VAL A 173 -1.88 11.37 -1.15
CA VAL A 173 -1.97 10.48 0.01
C VAL A 173 -3.35 9.83 -0.01
N TYR A 174 -3.38 8.50 0.03
CA TYR A 174 -4.61 7.71 0.10
C TYR A 174 -4.62 6.94 1.42
N ILE A 175 -5.64 7.11 2.22
CA ILE A 175 -5.77 6.49 3.55
C ILE A 175 -7.08 5.70 3.58
N ASP A 176 -6.98 4.39 3.79
CA ASP A 176 -8.12 3.49 4.05
C ASP A 176 -7.99 2.98 5.51
N PRO A 177 -8.33 3.80 6.52
CA PRO A 177 -8.11 3.45 7.91
C PRO A 177 -9.14 2.44 8.38
N PRO A 178 -8.94 1.77 9.53
CA PRO A 178 -10.02 1.06 10.20
C PRO A 178 -11.23 1.99 10.37
N TYR A 179 -12.44 1.53 10.01
CA TYR A 179 -13.62 2.42 9.92
C TYR A 179 -14.23 2.85 11.25
N GLY A 180 -13.59 2.50 12.33
CA GLY A 180 -14.11 2.88 13.64
C GLY A 180 -15.14 1.90 14.22
N ILE A 181 -15.24 0.70 13.68
CA ILE A 181 -16.17 -0.35 14.12
C ILE A 181 -15.38 -1.44 14.85
N LYS A 182 -15.86 -1.89 16.00
CA LYS A 182 -15.25 -2.97 16.78
C LYS A 182 -15.47 -4.34 16.12
N TYR A 183 -14.77 -4.65 15.05
CA TYR A 183 -14.78 -5.99 14.46
C TYR A 183 -13.36 -6.57 14.46
N GLY A 184 -13.19 -7.74 15.08
CA GLY A 184 -11.98 -8.57 14.96
C GLY A 184 -11.74 -9.08 13.53
N SER A 185 -12.79 -9.07 12.69
CA SER A 185 -12.78 -9.51 11.29
C SER A 185 -12.11 -8.56 10.30
N ASN A 186 -11.64 -7.39 10.72
CA ASN A 186 -10.95 -6.44 9.83
C ASN A 186 -9.52 -6.86 9.50
N PHE A 187 -8.99 -7.90 10.16
CA PHE A 187 -7.62 -8.35 10.00
C PHE A 187 -7.58 -9.80 9.55
N GLN A 188 -6.90 -10.04 8.45
CA GLN A 188 -6.69 -11.38 7.94
C GLN A 188 -5.48 -12.00 8.65
N PRO A 189 -5.64 -13.10 9.43
CA PRO A 189 -4.55 -13.67 10.22
C PRO A 189 -3.65 -14.64 9.44
N PHE A 190 -4.05 -15.04 8.24
CA PHE A 190 -3.32 -15.99 7.38
C PHE A 190 -3.27 -15.52 5.94
N VAL A 191 -2.15 -15.72 5.27
CA VAL A 191 -1.95 -15.39 3.86
C VAL A 191 -2.89 -16.18 2.94
N ASN A 192 -3.14 -17.44 3.27
CA ASN A 192 -3.92 -18.39 2.47
C ASN A 192 -5.42 -18.49 2.82
N LYS A 193 -5.87 -17.81 3.87
CA LYS A 193 -7.26 -17.89 4.35
C LYS A 193 -7.88 -16.51 4.44
N ARG A 194 -8.71 -16.18 3.47
CA ARG A 194 -9.41 -14.89 3.37
C ARG A 194 -10.61 -14.77 4.32
N ASP A 195 -11.35 -15.87 4.54
CA ASP A 195 -12.56 -15.84 5.33
C ASP A 195 -12.23 -15.82 6.84
N VAL A 196 -12.54 -14.70 7.49
CA VAL A 196 -12.37 -14.49 8.93
C VAL A 196 -13.74 -14.55 9.58
N LYS A 197 -13.90 -15.36 10.63
CA LYS A 197 -15.15 -15.46 11.41
C LYS A 197 -14.94 -14.90 12.81
N ASP A 198 -15.70 -13.88 13.15
CA ASP A 198 -15.71 -13.34 14.52
C ASP A 198 -16.01 -14.41 15.56
N GLY A 199 -15.23 -14.43 16.64
CA GLY A 199 -15.42 -15.33 17.76
C GLY A 199 -14.76 -16.71 17.63
N LYS A 200 -13.97 -16.97 16.58
CA LYS A 200 -13.09 -18.14 16.51
C LYS A 200 -11.67 -17.74 16.91
N ASP A 201 -11.11 -18.46 17.88
CA ASP A 201 -9.75 -18.23 18.38
C ASP A 201 -8.67 -18.35 17.30
N GLU A 202 -8.91 -19.23 16.30
CA GLU A 202 -8.01 -19.47 15.17
C GLU A 202 -7.93 -18.28 14.21
N ASP A 203 -8.95 -17.43 14.17
CA ASP A 203 -9.09 -16.31 13.25
C ASP A 203 -8.71 -14.95 13.89
N LEU A 204 -8.18 -14.95 15.15
CA LEU A 204 -7.67 -13.75 15.79
C LEU A 204 -6.22 -13.49 15.40
N THR A 205 -5.88 -12.21 15.15
CA THR A 205 -4.50 -11.83 14.86
C THR A 205 -3.59 -12.15 16.03
N GLN A 206 -2.39 -12.64 15.73
CA GLN A 206 -1.35 -12.92 16.72
C GLN A 206 -0.17 -11.94 16.62
N GLU A 207 -0.26 -10.97 15.71
CA GLU A 207 0.78 -9.95 15.49
C GLU A 207 0.70 -8.87 16.59
N PRO A 208 1.76 -8.65 17.39
CA PRO A 208 1.76 -7.68 18.49
C PRO A 208 1.57 -6.24 18.02
N GLU A 209 2.14 -5.90 16.89
CA GLU A 209 2.01 -4.58 16.28
C GLU A 209 0.56 -4.29 15.88
N MET A 210 -0.14 -5.30 15.36
CA MET A 210 -1.56 -5.21 15.05
C MET A 210 -2.41 -5.06 16.30
N ILE A 211 -2.07 -5.77 17.37
CA ILE A 211 -2.78 -5.68 18.66
C ILE A 211 -2.54 -4.32 19.30
N ARG A 212 -1.32 -3.79 19.20
CA ARG A 212 -1.01 -2.43 19.63
C ARG A 212 -1.82 -1.42 18.82
N ALA A 213 -1.79 -1.51 17.49
CA ALA A 213 -2.57 -0.63 16.62
C ALA A 213 -4.06 -0.71 16.94
N PHE A 214 -4.58 -1.92 17.23
CA PHE A 214 -5.97 -2.11 17.66
C PHE A 214 -6.23 -1.49 19.02
N ARG A 215 -5.34 -1.69 20.00
CA ARG A 215 -5.47 -1.11 21.34
C ARG A 215 -5.39 0.41 21.28
N ASP A 216 -4.38 0.97 20.64
CA ASP A 216 -4.17 2.41 20.52
C ASP A 216 -5.32 3.09 19.76
N THR A 217 -5.95 2.37 18.83
CA THR A 217 -7.14 2.83 18.10
C THR A 217 -8.43 2.71 18.93
N TRP A 218 -8.52 1.75 19.89
CA TRP A 218 -9.78 1.35 20.48
C TRP A 218 -9.83 1.33 22.01
N GLU A 219 -8.75 1.60 22.72
CA GLU A 219 -8.72 1.54 24.19
C GLU A 219 -9.84 2.38 24.82
N LEU A 220 -10.01 3.61 24.34
CA LEU A 220 -11.10 4.53 24.70
C LEU A 220 -12.19 4.59 23.61
N GLY A 221 -12.28 3.60 22.75
CA GLY A 221 -13.22 3.53 21.63
C GLY A 221 -12.97 4.64 20.60
N ILE A 222 -14.06 5.36 20.24
CA ILE A 222 -14.01 6.42 19.21
C ILE A 222 -13.02 7.56 19.54
N HIS A 223 -12.72 7.79 20.82
CA HIS A 223 -11.82 8.85 21.26
C HIS A 223 -10.37 8.55 20.84
N SER A 224 -9.89 7.34 21.11
CA SER A 224 -8.58 6.88 20.67
C SER A 224 -8.47 6.86 19.14
N TYR A 225 -9.52 6.40 18.46
CA TYR A 225 -9.60 6.37 17.00
C TYR A 225 -9.42 7.77 16.38
N LEU A 226 -10.09 8.77 16.90
CA LEU A 226 -9.97 10.14 16.39
C LEU A 226 -8.58 10.72 16.63
N THR A 227 -7.97 10.45 17.78
CA THR A 227 -6.57 10.83 18.05
C THR A 227 -5.61 10.14 17.09
N TYR A 228 -5.71 8.84 16.95
CA TYR A 228 -4.93 8.03 16.02
C TYR A 228 -4.96 8.59 14.59
N LEU A 229 -6.16 8.91 14.09
CA LEU A 229 -6.32 9.41 12.74
C LEU A 229 -5.82 10.86 12.60
N ARG A 230 -6.08 11.71 13.61
CA ARG A 230 -5.60 13.11 13.60
C ARG A 230 -4.10 13.21 13.47
N ASP A 231 -3.36 12.43 14.26
CA ASP A 231 -1.91 12.49 14.30
C ASP A 231 -1.31 12.09 12.94
N ARG A 232 -1.87 11.07 12.31
CA ARG A 232 -1.45 10.63 10.96
C ARG A 232 -1.83 11.62 9.87
N LEU A 233 -2.98 12.26 9.96
CA LEU A 233 -3.41 13.29 9.02
C LEU A 233 -2.51 14.54 9.10
N LEU A 234 -2.00 14.89 10.28
CA LEU A 234 -1.04 16.00 10.43
C LEU A 234 0.27 15.72 9.68
N LEU A 235 0.83 14.51 9.84
CA LEU A 235 2.03 14.13 9.11
C LEU A 235 1.77 13.99 7.60
N ALA A 236 0.62 13.46 7.22
CA ALA A 236 0.21 13.38 5.82
C ALA A 236 0.11 14.76 5.17
N ARG A 237 -0.44 15.75 5.89
CA ARG A 237 -0.49 17.15 5.44
C ARG A 237 0.91 17.70 5.15
N ASP A 238 1.87 17.44 6.02
CA ASP A 238 3.23 17.97 5.90
C ASP A 238 4.05 17.24 4.82
N LEU A 239 3.72 15.98 4.52
CA LEU A 239 4.28 15.24 3.40
C LEU A 239 3.70 15.67 2.04
N LEU A 240 2.47 16.21 2.01
CA LEU A 240 1.79 16.60 0.76
C LEU A 240 2.46 17.79 0.09
N HIS A 241 2.68 17.65 -1.21
CA HIS A 241 3.04 18.76 -2.10
C HIS A 241 1.94 19.84 -2.09
N GLU A 242 2.29 21.09 -2.35
CA GLU A 242 1.33 22.21 -2.35
C GLU A 242 0.16 22.00 -3.33
N SER A 243 0.38 21.29 -4.44
CA SER A 243 -0.68 20.88 -5.39
C SER A 243 -1.28 19.51 -5.08
N GLY A 244 -0.88 18.90 -4.00
CA GLY A 244 -1.23 17.52 -3.64
C GLY A 244 -2.64 17.37 -3.08
N SER A 245 -3.10 16.14 -3.07
CA SER A 245 -4.44 15.73 -2.61
C SER A 245 -4.38 14.62 -1.58
N CYS A 246 -5.25 14.70 -0.57
CA CYS A 246 -5.50 13.69 0.44
C CYS A 246 -6.88 13.07 0.21
N PHE A 247 -6.94 11.75 0.14
CA PHE A 247 -8.17 10.97 0.07
C PHE A 247 -8.27 10.09 1.31
N VAL A 248 -9.40 10.17 2.01
CA VAL A 248 -9.68 9.31 3.17
C VAL A 248 -10.95 8.53 2.90
N GLN A 249 -10.82 7.22 2.81
CA GLN A 249 -11.94 6.30 2.65
C GLN A 249 -12.57 6.00 4.01
N ILE A 250 -13.91 5.98 4.09
CA ILE A 250 -14.62 5.75 5.34
C ILE A 250 -16.08 5.32 5.06
N ASN A 251 -16.70 4.64 6.01
CA ASN A 251 -18.12 4.30 5.97
C ASN A 251 -19.00 5.43 6.53
N ASP A 252 -20.31 5.23 6.50
CA ASP A 252 -21.30 6.20 6.97
C ASP A 252 -21.32 6.39 8.50
N ASP A 253 -20.89 5.39 9.29
CA ASP A 253 -20.84 5.51 10.75
C ASP A 253 -19.96 6.67 11.22
N ASN A 254 -18.87 6.92 10.52
CA ASN A 254 -17.84 7.87 10.95
C ASN A 254 -17.49 8.96 9.93
N VAL A 255 -18.11 8.99 8.74
CA VAL A 255 -17.81 10.00 7.70
C VAL A 255 -17.93 11.44 8.23
N HIS A 256 -18.92 11.72 9.07
CA HIS A 256 -19.15 13.05 9.66
C HIS A 256 -18.04 13.45 10.64
N ARG A 257 -17.50 12.50 11.43
CA ARG A 257 -16.40 12.74 12.38
C ARG A 257 -15.08 12.95 11.66
N VAL A 258 -14.80 12.09 10.68
CA VAL A 258 -13.58 12.17 9.87
C VAL A 258 -13.58 13.43 9.01
N ARG A 259 -14.75 13.87 8.53
CA ARG A 259 -14.91 15.15 7.84
C ARG A 259 -14.50 16.32 8.72
N ASN A 260 -15.04 16.41 9.95
CA ASN A 260 -14.68 17.46 10.89
C ASN A 260 -13.18 17.45 11.24
N LEU A 261 -12.59 16.25 11.36
CA LEU A 261 -11.18 16.10 11.63
C LEU A 261 -10.30 16.61 10.47
N LEU A 262 -10.68 16.32 9.24
CA LEU A 262 -10.02 16.84 8.03
C LEU A 262 -10.18 18.36 7.89
N ASP A 263 -11.34 18.91 8.25
CA ASP A 263 -11.56 20.35 8.28
C ASP A 263 -10.59 21.03 9.27
N GLU A 264 -10.31 20.42 10.42
CA GLU A 264 -9.34 20.94 11.40
C GLU A 264 -7.89 20.84 10.88
N VAL A 265 -7.50 19.72 10.26
CA VAL A 265 -6.11 19.46 9.84
C VAL A 265 -5.76 20.13 8.52
N LEU A 266 -6.61 20.02 7.51
CA LEU A 266 -6.40 20.51 6.14
C LEU A 266 -7.13 21.81 5.84
N ARG A 267 -7.98 22.26 6.73
CA ARG A 267 -8.87 23.44 6.70
C ARG A 267 -10.11 23.26 5.80
N PRO A 268 -11.27 23.80 6.19
CA PRO A 268 -12.55 23.66 5.46
C PRO A 268 -12.50 24.17 4.02
N GLN A 269 -11.76 25.25 3.75
CA GLN A 269 -11.62 25.82 2.42
C GLN A 269 -10.87 24.92 1.43
N ASN A 270 -10.13 23.94 1.90
CA ASN A 270 -9.40 22.98 1.06
C ASN A 270 -10.22 21.71 0.78
N PHE A 271 -11.47 21.65 1.24
CA PHE A 271 -12.38 20.57 0.87
C PHE A 271 -12.71 20.63 -0.61
N VAL A 272 -12.55 19.51 -1.30
CA VAL A 272 -12.85 19.37 -2.72
C VAL A 272 -14.18 18.67 -2.93
N SER A 273 -14.35 17.46 -2.38
CA SER A 273 -15.58 16.68 -2.60
C SER A 273 -15.77 15.57 -1.58
N LEU A 274 -17.02 15.23 -1.31
CA LEU A 274 -17.44 13.95 -0.75
C LEU A 274 -17.86 13.05 -1.91
N ILE A 275 -17.12 11.97 -2.13
CA ILE A 275 -17.38 11.02 -3.19
C ILE A 275 -18.09 9.81 -2.58
N THR A 276 -19.22 9.41 -3.14
CA THR A 276 -19.96 8.20 -2.79
C THR A 276 -19.67 7.14 -3.85
N PHE A 277 -19.24 5.96 -3.46
CA PHE A 277 -18.96 4.87 -4.39
C PHE A 277 -19.67 3.57 -4.00
N SER A 278 -20.07 2.80 -5.00
CA SER A 278 -20.73 1.51 -4.81
C SER A 278 -19.70 0.44 -4.44
N LYS A 279 -19.91 -0.25 -3.31
CA LYS A 279 -19.07 -1.32 -2.77
C LYS A 279 -19.59 -2.70 -3.17
N THR A 280 -20.92 -2.86 -3.14
CA THR A 280 -21.60 -4.10 -3.48
C THR A 280 -22.92 -3.80 -4.19
N SER A 281 -23.35 -4.73 -5.04
CA SER A 281 -24.62 -4.62 -5.75
C SER A 281 -25.84 -5.11 -4.95
N GLY A 282 -25.60 -5.78 -3.82
CA GLY A 282 -26.69 -6.29 -2.95
C GLY A 282 -26.21 -6.54 -1.53
N ALA A 283 -27.02 -6.16 -0.57
CA ALA A 283 -26.89 -6.49 0.83
C ALA A 283 -28.29 -6.74 1.40
N THR A 284 -28.38 -7.57 2.41
CA THR A 284 -29.63 -7.82 3.14
C THR A 284 -29.51 -7.22 4.53
N SER A 285 -30.47 -6.41 4.95
CA SER A 285 -30.59 -5.90 6.31
C SER A 285 -32.06 -5.74 6.68
N GLU A 286 -32.35 -5.59 7.97
CA GLU A 286 -33.72 -5.32 8.45
C GLU A 286 -34.25 -3.94 8.02
N LEU A 287 -33.35 -2.98 7.82
CA LEU A 287 -33.64 -1.64 7.33
C LEU A 287 -33.02 -1.44 5.94
N LEU A 288 -32.60 -0.22 5.62
CA LEU A 288 -31.90 0.08 4.37
C LEU A 288 -30.52 -0.60 4.33
N PRO A 289 -30.25 -1.48 3.33
CA PRO A 289 -28.96 -2.08 3.21
C PRO A 289 -27.89 -1.06 2.76
N MET A 290 -26.76 -1.05 3.43
CA MET A 290 -25.62 -0.20 3.10
C MET A 290 -24.82 -0.82 1.96
N THR A 291 -24.86 -0.20 0.79
CA THR A 291 -24.18 -0.67 -0.43
C THR A 291 -23.03 0.24 -0.87
N THR A 292 -22.81 1.34 -0.15
CA THR A 292 -21.84 2.38 -0.50
C THR A 292 -20.89 2.67 0.65
N ASP A 293 -19.68 3.12 0.30
CA ASP A 293 -18.75 3.79 1.20
C ASP A 293 -18.43 5.18 0.62
N TYR A 294 -17.66 5.97 1.37
CA TYR A 294 -17.36 7.36 1.04
C TYR A 294 -15.85 7.60 0.94
N ILE A 295 -15.48 8.58 0.12
CA ILE A 295 -14.14 9.15 0.09
C ILE A 295 -14.25 10.65 0.35
N LEU A 296 -13.54 11.11 1.36
CA LEU A 296 -13.35 12.52 1.63
C LEU A 296 -12.10 13.00 0.88
N TRP A 297 -12.26 13.93 -0.04
CA TRP A 297 -11.19 14.49 -0.84
C TRP A 297 -10.89 15.92 -0.41
N TYR A 298 -9.64 16.12 0.01
CA TYR A 298 -9.09 17.43 0.36
C TYR A 298 -7.84 17.73 -0.47
N ALA A 299 -7.65 19.00 -0.80
CA ALA A 299 -6.41 19.52 -1.33
C ALA A 299 -5.46 19.95 -0.19
N ARG A 300 -4.16 19.98 -0.42
CA ARG A 300 -3.22 20.70 0.44
C ARG A 300 -3.46 22.22 0.36
N ASP A 301 -3.65 22.72 -0.87
CA ASP A 301 -4.06 24.08 -1.19
C ASP A 301 -5.00 24.03 -2.41
N ILE A 302 -6.28 24.35 -2.20
CA ILE A 302 -7.30 24.27 -3.26
C ILE A 302 -6.99 25.21 -4.46
N SER A 303 -6.26 26.29 -4.21
CA SER A 303 -5.89 27.25 -5.29
C SER A 303 -4.80 26.71 -6.22
N ARG A 304 -4.07 25.66 -5.79
CA ARG A 304 -2.93 25.07 -6.51
C ARG A 304 -3.16 23.60 -6.87
N ILE A 305 -4.31 23.05 -6.52
CA ILE A 305 -4.60 21.63 -6.73
C ILE A 305 -4.33 21.18 -8.16
N LYS A 306 -3.60 20.06 -8.30
CA LYS A 306 -3.49 19.36 -9.58
C LYS A 306 -4.79 18.60 -9.84
N TYR A 307 -5.45 18.90 -10.97
CA TYR A 307 -6.70 18.26 -11.36
C TYR A 307 -6.66 17.84 -12.83
N ARG A 308 -7.04 16.61 -13.12
CA ARG A 308 -7.19 16.02 -14.45
C ARG A 308 -8.61 15.50 -14.58
N ALA A 309 -9.40 16.05 -15.48
CA ALA A 309 -10.76 15.56 -15.70
C ALA A 309 -10.72 14.12 -16.25
N ILE A 310 -11.51 13.25 -15.67
CA ILE A 310 -11.78 11.90 -16.16
C ILE A 310 -13.19 11.89 -16.72
N TYR A 311 -13.39 11.15 -17.80
CA TYR A 311 -14.64 11.13 -18.53
C TYR A 311 -15.21 9.71 -18.61
N LEU A 312 -16.54 9.63 -18.67
CA LEU A 312 -17.29 8.41 -18.97
C LEU A 312 -17.99 8.58 -20.32
N ASP A 313 -18.14 7.48 -21.05
CA ASP A 313 -18.86 7.48 -22.32
C ASP A 313 -20.35 7.80 -22.10
N LYS A 314 -20.91 8.66 -22.95
CA LYS A 314 -22.35 8.93 -22.99
C LYS A 314 -23.08 7.75 -23.58
N VAL A 315 -24.02 7.21 -22.82
CA VAL A 315 -24.96 6.19 -23.29
C VAL A 315 -26.33 6.83 -23.44
N LEU A 316 -26.99 6.62 -24.58
CA LEU A 316 -28.32 7.18 -24.85
C LEU A 316 -29.30 6.82 -23.71
N GLY A 317 -30.06 7.82 -23.24
CA GLY A 317 -30.94 7.66 -22.09
C GLY A 317 -30.26 7.63 -20.70
N GLY A 318 -28.93 7.47 -20.65
CA GLY A 318 -28.12 7.46 -19.44
C GLY A 318 -27.64 8.85 -19.00
N PRO A 319 -26.79 8.89 -17.98
CA PRO A 319 -26.17 10.12 -17.49
C PRO A 319 -25.46 10.89 -18.63
N GLY A 320 -25.62 12.21 -18.65
CA GLY A 320 -25.03 13.08 -19.66
C GLY A 320 -25.71 13.02 -21.06
N ALA A 321 -26.62 12.07 -21.29
CA ALA A 321 -27.29 11.87 -22.58
C ALA A 321 -28.83 11.76 -22.49
N SER A 322 -29.45 12.01 -21.34
CA SER A 322 -30.91 11.92 -21.15
C SER A 322 -31.71 12.88 -22.05
N GLY A 323 -31.13 14.03 -22.43
CA GLY A 323 -31.77 15.02 -23.31
C GLY A 323 -31.66 14.73 -24.82
N TYR A 324 -30.90 13.70 -25.23
CA TYR A 324 -30.69 13.36 -26.62
C TYR A 324 -31.83 12.44 -27.10
N THR A 325 -32.87 13.04 -27.63
CA THR A 325 -34.13 12.36 -28.02
C THR A 325 -34.46 12.45 -29.49
N ARG A 326 -33.57 13.04 -30.29
CA ARG A 326 -33.80 13.29 -31.70
C ARG A 326 -32.69 12.71 -32.57
N VAL A 327 -33.00 12.40 -33.81
CA VAL A 327 -32.07 11.88 -34.81
C VAL A 327 -32.15 12.67 -36.10
N GLU A 328 -30.99 12.96 -36.66
CA GLU A 328 -30.84 13.48 -38.06
C GLU A 328 -30.40 12.31 -38.91
N LEU A 329 -31.22 11.94 -39.90
CA LEU A 329 -30.93 10.87 -40.84
C LEU A 329 -29.86 11.30 -41.86
N ALA A 330 -29.23 10.36 -42.55
CA ALA A 330 -28.18 10.63 -43.53
C ALA A 330 -28.62 11.64 -44.63
N GLY A 331 -29.92 11.65 -44.98
CA GLY A 331 -30.50 12.64 -45.89
C GLY A 331 -30.75 14.02 -45.31
N GLY A 332 -30.42 14.26 -44.03
CA GLY A 332 -30.57 15.56 -43.37
C GLY A 332 -31.97 15.84 -42.80
N SER A 333 -32.92 14.95 -42.91
CA SER A 333 -34.24 15.02 -42.27
C SER A 333 -34.13 14.69 -40.78
N ARG A 334 -34.89 15.40 -39.94
CA ARG A 334 -34.84 15.31 -38.47
C ARG A 334 -36.15 14.84 -37.92
N ARG A 335 -36.09 13.91 -36.94
CA ARG A 335 -37.25 13.36 -36.22
C ARG A 335 -36.89 13.01 -34.76
N PHE A 336 -37.91 12.70 -34.01
CA PHE A 336 -37.69 12.07 -32.72
C PHE A 336 -37.22 10.60 -32.89
N LEU A 337 -36.42 10.15 -31.96
CA LEU A 337 -36.17 8.70 -31.79
C LEU A 337 -37.44 8.01 -31.33
N ASP A 338 -37.78 6.87 -31.91
CA ASP A 338 -38.85 6.06 -31.41
C ASP A 338 -38.44 5.25 -30.15
N SER A 339 -39.36 4.45 -29.61
CA SER A 339 -39.11 3.72 -28.36
C SER A 339 -38.13 2.57 -28.54
N GLU A 340 -38.13 1.94 -29.71
CA GLU A 340 -37.23 0.82 -30.02
C GLU A 340 -35.82 1.29 -30.27
N GLU A 341 -35.63 2.39 -31.01
CA GLU A 341 -34.33 3.02 -31.24
C GLU A 341 -33.70 3.56 -29.95
N LYS A 342 -34.49 4.03 -28.97
CA LYS A 342 -33.99 4.41 -27.64
C LYS A 342 -33.52 3.22 -26.84
N ALA A 343 -34.17 2.08 -26.97
CA ALA A 343 -33.82 0.83 -26.27
C ALA A 343 -32.63 0.13 -26.94
N ASP A 344 -32.61 0.14 -28.29
CA ASP A 344 -31.54 -0.48 -29.08
C ASP A 344 -31.04 0.48 -30.16
N GLN A 345 -29.89 1.07 -29.92
CA GLN A 345 -29.24 2.00 -30.84
C GLN A 345 -28.84 1.36 -32.19
N SER A 346 -28.74 0.05 -32.29
CA SER A 346 -28.41 -0.64 -33.53
C SER A 346 -29.52 -0.54 -34.60
N LEU A 347 -30.72 -0.17 -34.18
CA LEU A 347 -31.88 0.06 -35.08
C LEU A 347 -31.83 1.44 -35.74
N ILE A 348 -30.98 2.35 -35.27
CA ILE A 348 -30.84 3.68 -35.86
C ILE A 348 -30.15 3.55 -37.23
N PRO A 349 -30.73 4.11 -38.31
CA PRO A 349 -30.19 3.97 -39.66
C PRO A 349 -28.72 4.45 -39.74
N ALA A 350 -27.90 3.71 -40.46
CA ALA A 350 -26.48 4.05 -40.62
C ALA A 350 -26.29 5.48 -41.22
N GLY A 351 -25.25 6.17 -40.70
CA GLY A 351 -25.01 7.57 -41.13
C GLY A 351 -25.90 8.61 -40.45
N SER A 352 -26.79 8.18 -39.53
CA SER A 352 -27.61 9.10 -38.73
C SER A 352 -26.85 9.66 -37.55
N ARG A 353 -27.20 10.88 -37.09
CA ARG A 353 -26.58 11.50 -35.90
C ARG A 353 -27.65 11.85 -34.88
N ILE A 354 -27.42 11.39 -33.64
CA ILE A 354 -28.31 11.69 -32.51
C ILE A 354 -28.04 13.11 -32.01
N PHE A 355 -29.08 13.86 -31.66
CA PHE A 355 -28.92 15.24 -31.19
C PHE A 355 -29.95 15.66 -30.14
N THR A 356 -29.63 16.76 -29.49
CA THR A 356 -30.52 17.51 -28.58
C THR A 356 -30.59 18.98 -29.01
N LEU A 357 -31.61 19.67 -28.54
CA LEU A 357 -31.82 21.11 -28.80
C LEU A 357 -31.52 21.92 -27.54
N ASP A 358 -30.49 22.79 -27.64
CA ASP A 358 -30.06 23.67 -26.56
C ASP A 358 -30.53 25.10 -26.74
N ASN A 359 -30.50 25.89 -25.68
CA ASN A 359 -30.86 27.29 -25.67
C ASN A 359 -29.82 28.14 -26.43
N MET A 360 -30.32 29.04 -27.31
CA MET A 360 -29.52 29.99 -28.10
C MET A 360 -29.37 31.37 -27.46
N THR A 361 -30.05 31.64 -26.34
CA THR A 361 -30.05 32.99 -25.74
C THR A 361 -29.18 33.05 -24.49
N SER A 362 -28.65 34.27 -24.25
CA SER A 362 -27.80 34.63 -23.09
C SER A 362 -28.35 35.89 -22.44
N GLN A 363 -28.03 36.09 -21.17
CA GLN A 363 -28.36 37.33 -20.45
C GLN A 363 -27.41 38.49 -20.77
N ARG A 364 -26.30 38.25 -21.52
CA ARG A 364 -25.26 39.22 -21.83
C ARG A 364 -25.30 39.63 -23.30
N PRO A 365 -25.18 40.95 -23.64
CA PRO A 365 -25.02 41.41 -24.99
C PRO A 365 -23.69 40.90 -25.64
N PRO A 366 -23.53 41.03 -27.02
CA PRO A 366 -24.32 41.84 -27.94
C PRO A 366 -25.35 41.03 -28.68
N GLY A 367 -25.96 40.40 -29.07
CA GLY A 367 -26.79 39.53 -29.89
C GLY A 367 -28.27 39.90 -30.03
N ASP A 368 -28.63 41.18 -30.20
CA ASP A 368 -30.01 41.57 -30.46
C ASP A 368 -30.20 41.99 -31.94
N PHE A 369 -30.37 41.00 -32.80
CA PHE A 369 -30.58 41.19 -34.24
C PHE A 369 -31.59 40.15 -34.75
N PRO A 370 -32.30 40.42 -35.88
CA PRO A 370 -33.23 39.46 -36.47
C PRO A 370 -32.44 38.37 -37.21
N VAL A 371 -32.92 37.14 -37.12
CA VAL A 371 -32.37 35.96 -37.82
C VAL A 371 -33.45 35.36 -38.69
N VAL A 372 -33.21 35.26 -40.00
CA VAL A 372 -34.12 34.62 -40.94
C VAL A 372 -33.73 33.15 -41.10
N LEU A 373 -34.68 32.26 -40.76
CA LEU A 373 -34.50 30.79 -40.84
C LEU A 373 -35.78 30.15 -41.40
N GLY A 374 -35.69 29.40 -42.49
CA GLY A 374 -36.86 28.74 -43.10
C GLY A 374 -37.94 29.70 -43.63
N GLY A 375 -37.61 30.96 -43.94
CA GLY A 375 -38.55 31.99 -44.35
C GLY A 375 -39.22 32.76 -43.23
N GLU A 376 -38.97 32.41 -41.97
CA GLU A 376 -39.46 33.11 -40.79
C GLU A 376 -38.37 33.94 -40.14
N THR A 377 -38.75 35.04 -39.48
CA THR A 377 -37.82 35.94 -38.78
C THR A 377 -37.95 35.80 -37.30
N PHE A 378 -36.82 35.48 -36.66
CA PHE A 378 -36.73 35.25 -35.20
C PHE A 378 -35.91 36.36 -34.53
N ARG A 379 -36.35 36.78 -33.36
CA ARG A 379 -35.58 37.64 -32.44
C ARG A 379 -35.50 37.00 -31.05
N PRO A 380 -34.47 37.31 -30.24
CA PRO A 380 -34.43 36.82 -28.87
C PRO A 380 -35.57 37.47 -28.07
N ARG A 381 -36.50 36.62 -27.51
CA ARG A 381 -37.63 37.13 -26.72
C ARG A 381 -37.17 37.61 -25.32
N LYS A 382 -36.11 37.03 -24.79
CA LYS A 382 -35.45 37.45 -23.54
C LYS A 382 -33.93 37.31 -23.71
N GLY A 383 -33.20 38.39 -23.34
CA GLY A 383 -31.75 38.43 -23.45
C GLY A 383 -31.24 38.62 -24.87
N TYR A 384 -30.14 37.99 -25.20
CA TYR A 384 -29.39 38.21 -26.44
C TYR A 384 -29.03 36.84 -27.04
N TRP A 385 -28.79 36.77 -28.36
CA TRP A 385 -28.20 35.57 -28.95
C TRP A 385 -26.80 35.30 -28.35
N LYS A 386 -26.42 34.06 -28.23
CA LYS A 386 -25.10 33.65 -27.71
C LYS A 386 -23.93 33.95 -28.64
N THR A 387 -24.22 34.49 -29.84
CA THR A 387 -23.23 34.85 -30.88
C THR A 387 -23.65 36.08 -31.63
N GLY A 388 -22.74 36.72 -32.36
CA GLY A 388 -23.02 37.81 -33.30
C GLY A 388 -23.56 37.31 -34.66
N GLU A 389 -23.85 38.24 -35.59
CA GLU A 389 -24.44 37.96 -36.88
C GLU A 389 -23.59 37.00 -37.74
N ASP A 390 -22.29 37.23 -37.86
CA ASP A 390 -21.35 36.33 -38.57
C ASP A 390 -21.36 34.92 -37.99
N GLY A 391 -21.32 34.77 -36.66
CA GLY A 391 -21.40 33.48 -36.03
C GLY A 391 -22.75 32.78 -36.19
N MET A 392 -23.83 33.54 -36.31
CA MET A 392 -25.16 33.00 -36.58
C MET A 392 -25.26 32.45 -38.01
N GLU A 393 -24.69 33.13 -38.99
CA GLU A 393 -24.66 32.64 -40.38
C GLU A 393 -23.79 31.39 -40.51
N LYS A 394 -22.67 31.30 -39.79
CA LYS A 394 -21.86 30.07 -39.71
C LYS A 394 -22.63 28.90 -39.09
N LEU A 395 -23.38 29.14 -38.01
CA LEU A 395 -24.25 28.13 -37.40
C LEU A 395 -25.37 27.68 -38.34
N LYS A 396 -25.92 28.58 -39.13
CA LYS A 396 -26.94 28.31 -40.17
C LYS A 396 -26.35 27.46 -41.30
N ALA A 397 -25.19 27.87 -41.84
CA ALA A 397 -24.47 27.12 -42.86
C ALA A 397 -24.12 25.69 -42.39
N ALA A 398 -23.71 25.55 -41.13
CA ALA A 398 -23.43 24.25 -40.47
C ALA A 398 -24.69 23.44 -40.10
N ARG A 399 -25.93 23.97 -40.38
CA ARG A 399 -27.19 23.38 -39.91
C ARG A 399 -27.26 23.10 -38.43
N ARG A 400 -26.61 23.97 -37.63
CA ARG A 400 -26.52 23.84 -36.16
C ARG A 400 -27.59 24.64 -35.43
N ILE A 401 -28.55 25.20 -36.14
CA ILE A 401 -29.71 25.87 -35.58
C ILE A 401 -31.00 25.29 -36.21
N GLU A 402 -32.07 25.26 -35.43
CA GLU A 402 -33.38 24.71 -35.76
C GLU A 402 -34.48 25.59 -35.15
N PRO A 403 -35.57 25.89 -35.90
CA PRO A 403 -36.75 26.55 -35.35
C PRO A 403 -37.47 25.55 -34.40
N SER A 404 -37.93 26.06 -33.27
CA SER A 404 -38.73 25.29 -32.31
C SER A 404 -39.79 26.17 -31.72
N GLY A 405 -40.97 26.19 -32.34
CA GLY A 405 -41.99 27.22 -32.11
C GLY A 405 -41.39 28.59 -32.41
N ASP A 406 -41.66 29.59 -31.57
CA ASP A 406 -41.14 30.96 -31.70
C ASP A 406 -39.66 31.17 -31.35
N TYR A 407 -38.88 30.10 -31.17
CA TYR A 407 -37.48 30.15 -30.75
C TYR A 407 -36.54 29.49 -31.75
N ILE A 408 -35.33 30.00 -31.84
CA ILE A 408 -34.22 29.24 -32.43
C ILE A 408 -33.51 28.45 -31.34
N ARG A 409 -33.23 27.19 -31.64
CA ARG A 409 -32.48 26.28 -30.76
C ARG A 409 -31.17 25.85 -31.41
N TYR A 410 -30.14 25.65 -30.59
CA TYR A 410 -28.87 25.09 -31.05
C TYR A 410 -28.96 23.58 -31.13
N VAL A 411 -28.52 23.01 -32.23
CA VAL A 411 -28.44 21.58 -32.48
C VAL A 411 -27.09 21.09 -31.99
N ARG A 412 -27.10 20.31 -30.91
CA ARG A 412 -25.91 19.67 -30.36
C ARG A 412 -26.00 18.18 -30.61
N TYR A 413 -25.05 17.62 -31.37
CA TYR A 413 -24.97 16.18 -31.59
C TYR A 413 -24.32 15.47 -30.41
N LEU A 414 -24.65 14.18 -30.27
CA LEU A 414 -24.07 13.33 -29.19
C LEU A 414 -22.56 13.20 -29.38
N ASP A 415 -22.11 13.07 -30.62
CA ASP A 415 -20.72 12.97 -31.04
C ASP A 415 -19.94 14.31 -31.02
N ASP A 416 -20.58 15.44 -30.77
CA ASP A 416 -19.90 16.72 -30.53
C ASP A 416 -19.03 16.65 -29.26
N PHE A 417 -19.46 15.89 -28.27
CA PHE A 417 -18.71 15.54 -27.07
C PHE A 417 -19.26 14.21 -26.55
N PRO A 418 -18.68 13.09 -26.99
CA PRO A 418 -19.24 11.74 -26.74
C PRO A 418 -19.09 11.26 -25.30
N VAL A 419 -18.45 12.08 -24.45
CA VAL A 419 -18.17 11.75 -23.05
C VAL A 419 -18.77 12.80 -22.12
N PHE A 420 -18.83 12.49 -20.83
CA PHE A 420 -19.20 13.41 -19.77
C PHE A 420 -18.26 13.26 -18.57
N PRO A 421 -17.98 14.34 -17.81
CA PRO A 421 -17.07 14.26 -16.66
C PRO A 421 -17.60 13.31 -15.58
N VAL A 422 -16.70 12.55 -14.95
CA VAL A 422 -17.01 11.78 -13.73
C VAL A 422 -17.50 12.74 -12.66
N THR A 423 -18.58 12.38 -11.99
CA THR A 423 -19.15 13.14 -10.86
C THR A 423 -18.67 12.57 -9.53
N ASN A 424 -19.19 13.07 -8.43
CA ASN A 424 -18.91 12.54 -7.09
C ASN A 424 -19.78 11.31 -6.70
N ILE A 425 -20.52 10.73 -7.64
CA ILE A 425 -21.27 9.49 -7.45
C ILE A 425 -20.73 8.44 -8.40
N TRP A 426 -20.12 7.39 -7.86
CA TRP A 426 -19.49 6.29 -8.60
C TRP A 426 -20.28 5.00 -8.43
N ALA A 427 -21.30 4.81 -9.24
CA ALA A 427 -22.18 3.64 -9.18
C ALA A 427 -21.56 2.39 -9.85
N ASP A 428 -20.56 2.58 -10.71
CA ASP A 428 -19.92 1.55 -11.53
C ASP A 428 -18.65 0.95 -10.90
N THR A 429 -18.44 1.15 -9.60
CA THR A 429 -17.28 0.65 -8.85
C THR A 429 -17.54 -0.67 -8.13
N SER A 430 -18.81 -1.12 -8.06
CA SER A 430 -19.13 -2.40 -7.43
C SER A 430 -18.53 -3.58 -8.22
N VAL A 431 -17.96 -4.53 -7.48
CA VAL A 431 -17.50 -5.79 -8.05
C VAL A 431 -18.70 -6.70 -8.24
N ALA A 432 -19.11 -6.93 -9.49
CA ALA A 432 -20.14 -7.91 -9.80
C ALA A 432 -19.58 -9.33 -9.58
N GLY A 433 -20.06 -10.01 -8.54
CA GLY A 433 -19.79 -11.43 -8.29
C GLY A 433 -18.46 -11.76 -7.59
N PHE A 434 -18.29 -13.04 -7.32
CA PHE A 434 -17.06 -13.60 -6.77
C PHE A 434 -15.95 -13.60 -7.83
N THR A 435 -15.37 -12.44 -8.10
CA THR A 435 -14.21 -12.39 -8.99
C THR A 435 -12.96 -12.87 -8.25
N SER A 436 -12.16 -13.67 -8.93
CA SER A 436 -10.88 -14.24 -8.48
C SER A 436 -9.80 -13.21 -8.11
N GLU A 437 -10.11 -11.91 -8.23
CA GLU A 437 -9.14 -10.82 -7.98
C GLU A 437 -9.05 -10.35 -6.53
N LYS A 438 -9.97 -10.80 -5.66
CA LYS A 438 -9.99 -10.37 -4.27
C LYS A 438 -9.07 -11.26 -3.44
N VAL A 439 -7.91 -10.74 -3.04
CA VAL A 439 -6.88 -11.47 -2.27
C VAL A 439 -6.89 -11.14 -0.77
N TYR A 440 -7.59 -10.08 -0.36
CA TYR A 440 -7.66 -9.62 1.03
C TYR A 440 -9.10 -9.41 1.48
N ALA A 441 -9.38 -9.63 2.77
CA ALA A 441 -10.75 -9.62 3.32
C ALA A 441 -11.47 -8.27 3.08
N VAL A 442 -10.79 -7.15 3.31
CA VAL A 442 -11.31 -5.77 3.20
C VAL A 442 -10.74 -4.99 2.01
N GLN A 443 -10.49 -5.64 0.91
CA GLN A 443 -9.86 -5.04 -0.26
C GLN A 443 -10.79 -4.08 -0.99
N THR A 444 -10.34 -2.83 -1.16
CA THR A 444 -10.97 -1.83 -2.04
C THR A 444 -10.75 -2.15 -3.51
N THR A 445 -11.74 -1.86 -4.35
CA THR A 445 -11.64 -2.12 -5.79
C THR A 445 -10.59 -1.21 -6.45
N PRO A 446 -9.72 -1.73 -7.33
CA PRO A 446 -8.70 -0.93 -8.00
C PRO A 446 -9.26 0.31 -8.72
N ARG A 447 -10.48 0.22 -9.28
CA ARG A 447 -11.13 1.33 -10.00
C ARG A 447 -11.35 2.58 -9.13
N VAL A 448 -11.62 2.42 -7.84
CA VAL A 448 -11.80 3.54 -6.90
C VAL A 448 -10.49 4.30 -6.74
N ILE A 449 -9.41 3.59 -6.43
CA ILE A 449 -8.08 4.16 -6.23
C ILE A 449 -7.54 4.74 -7.55
N GLN A 450 -7.77 4.03 -8.66
CA GLN A 450 -7.40 4.50 -10.00
C GLN A 450 -8.01 5.87 -10.30
N ARG A 451 -9.29 6.09 -10.02
CA ARG A 451 -9.94 7.38 -10.23
C ARG A 451 -9.33 8.46 -9.36
N CYS A 452 -9.14 8.21 -8.06
CA CYS A 452 -8.46 9.17 -7.18
C CYS A 452 -7.08 9.55 -7.72
N MET A 453 -6.30 8.57 -8.14
CA MET A 453 -4.95 8.74 -8.67
C MET A 453 -4.94 9.52 -9.99
N LEU A 454 -5.77 9.15 -10.95
CA LEU A 454 -5.82 9.80 -12.26
C LEU A 454 -6.34 11.23 -12.18
N LEU A 455 -7.26 11.55 -11.24
CA LEU A 455 -7.76 12.91 -11.01
C LEU A 455 -6.67 13.86 -10.53
N THR A 456 -5.63 13.37 -9.80
CA THR A 456 -4.76 14.26 -9.02
C THR A 456 -3.27 14.05 -9.24
N THR A 457 -2.87 13.07 -10.06
CA THR A 457 -1.46 12.76 -10.32
C THR A 457 -1.15 12.58 -11.81
N ASP A 458 0.11 12.78 -12.17
CA ASP A 458 0.67 12.46 -13.48
C ASP A 458 1.66 11.27 -13.37
N PRO A 459 2.01 10.57 -14.46
CA PRO A 459 3.09 9.58 -14.47
C PRO A 459 4.38 10.14 -13.87
N GLY A 460 5.04 9.36 -13.03
CA GLY A 460 6.23 9.79 -12.30
C GLY A 460 5.96 10.52 -10.97
N ASP A 461 4.74 10.97 -10.68
CA ASP A 461 4.38 11.53 -9.38
C ASP A 461 4.46 10.48 -8.25
N LEU A 462 4.64 10.94 -7.03
CA LEU A 462 4.78 10.08 -5.85
C LEU A 462 3.46 10.00 -5.07
N VAL A 463 3.08 8.77 -4.75
CA VAL A 463 1.87 8.43 -4.00
C VAL A 463 2.26 7.76 -2.68
N LEU A 464 1.59 8.11 -1.60
CA LEU A 464 1.72 7.48 -0.29
C LEU A 464 0.40 6.81 0.11
N ASP A 465 0.50 5.55 0.56
CA ASP A 465 -0.58 4.83 1.23
C ASP A 465 -0.08 4.31 2.58
N PRO A 466 -0.44 4.95 3.71
CA PRO A 466 -0.01 4.53 5.04
C PRO A 466 -0.86 3.39 5.62
N THR A 467 -1.76 2.81 4.84
CA THR A 467 -2.72 1.75 5.21
C THR A 467 -2.80 0.68 4.12
N CYS A 468 -1.65 0.15 3.74
CA CYS A 468 -1.39 -0.67 2.55
C CYS A 468 -2.40 -1.80 2.28
N GLY A 469 -2.79 -2.56 3.32
CA GLY A 469 -3.57 -3.78 3.15
C GLY A 469 -2.92 -4.71 2.12
N SER A 470 -3.67 -5.12 1.12
CA SER A 470 -3.15 -5.98 0.02
C SER A 470 -2.36 -5.23 -1.06
N GLY A 471 -1.94 -4.00 -0.83
CA GLY A 471 -1.15 -3.21 -1.79
C GLY A 471 -1.92 -2.72 -3.02
N THR A 472 -3.22 -2.46 -2.89
CA THR A 472 -4.03 -2.04 -4.06
C THR A 472 -3.56 -0.69 -4.60
N THR A 473 -3.21 0.27 -3.74
CA THR A 473 -2.69 1.57 -4.15
C THR A 473 -1.35 1.44 -4.89
N ALA A 474 -0.43 0.62 -4.38
CA ALA A 474 0.85 0.34 -5.03
C ALA A 474 0.66 -0.34 -6.40
N TYR A 475 -0.25 -1.31 -6.48
CA TYR A 475 -0.60 -1.99 -7.74
C TYR A 475 -1.15 -1.02 -8.79
N VAL A 476 -2.06 -0.13 -8.40
CA VAL A 476 -2.62 0.89 -9.30
C VAL A 476 -1.56 1.92 -9.68
N ALA A 477 -0.68 2.31 -8.75
CA ALA A 477 0.43 3.21 -9.03
C ALA A 477 1.38 2.63 -10.08
N GLU A 478 1.76 1.36 -9.95
CA GLU A 478 2.53 0.63 -10.96
C GLU A 478 1.80 0.58 -12.30
N GLN A 479 0.52 0.24 -12.30
CA GLN A 479 -0.28 0.18 -13.53
C GLN A 479 -0.21 1.49 -14.30
N TRP A 480 -0.24 2.62 -13.61
CA TRP A 480 -0.30 3.95 -14.19
C TRP A 480 1.04 4.72 -14.17
N GLY A 481 2.15 4.04 -13.88
CA GLY A 481 3.49 4.61 -13.94
C GLY A 481 3.77 5.69 -12.88
N ARG A 482 3.13 5.59 -11.71
CA ARG A 482 3.40 6.45 -10.55
C ARG A 482 4.43 5.78 -9.66
N ARG A 483 5.20 6.58 -8.94
CA ARG A 483 6.04 6.12 -7.83
C ARG A 483 5.18 5.94 -6.59
N TRP A 484 5.54 4.98 -5.74
CA TRP A 484 4.75 4.70 -4.56
C TRP A 484 5.60 4.40 -3.32
N ILE A 485 5.06 4.77 -2.18
CA ILE A 485 5.49 4.35 -0.85
C ILE A 485 4.22 3.85 -0.16
N THR A 486 4.27 2.66 0.41
CA THR A 486 3.16 2.11 1.17
C THR A 486 3.65 1.41 2.41
N CYS A 487 2.87 1.46 3.49
CA CYS A 487 3.21 0.78 4.73
C CYS A 487 2.01 0.12 5.40
N ASP A 488 2.29 -0.91 6.18
CA ASP A 488 1.30 -1.59 7.01
C ASP A 488 1.98 -2.17 8.25
N THR A 489 1.23 -2.27 9.34
CA THR A 489 1.68 -2.97 10.55
C THR A 489 1.51 -4.47 10.40
N SER A 490 0.57 -4.95 9.59
CA SER A 490 0.32 -6.37 9.38
C SER A 490 1.33 -7.01 8.42
N ARG A 491 2.01 -8.04 8.89
CA ARG A 491 2.94 -8.84 8.09
C ARG A 491 2.21 -9.67 7.03
N VAL A 492 1.01 -10.13 7.35
CA VAL A 492 0.14 -10.81 6.37
C VAL A 492 -0.21 -9.85 5.25
N ALA A 493 -0.57 -8.60 5.57
CA ALA A 493 -0.86 -7.58 4.56
C ALA A 493 0.37 -7.27 3.68
N THR A 494 1.53 -7.02 4.30
CA THR A 494 2.78 -6.75 3.56
C THR A 494 3.23 -7.95 2.73
N THR A 495 3.05 -9.19 3.22
CA THR A 495 3.33 -10.41 2.46
C THR A 495 2.42 -10.55 1.24
N LEU A 496 1.12 -10.31 1.40
CA LEU A 496 0.16 -10.32 0.28
C LEU A 496 0.45 -9.23 -0.74
N ALA A 497 0.78 -8.01 -0.29
CA ALA A 497 1.19 -6.93 -1.16
C ALA A 497 2.45 -7.29 -1.95
N LYS A 498 3.46 -7.87 -1.29
CA LYS A 498 4.70 -8.37 -1.90
C LYS A 498 4.42 -9.41 -2.97
N GLN A 499 3.63 -10.45 -2.67
CA GLN A 499 3.23 -11.49 -3.63
C GLN A 499 2.51 -10.91 -4.83
N ARG A 500 1.54 -10.02 -4.58
CA ARG A 500 0.73 -9.38 -5.64
C ARG A 500 1.58 -8.55 -6.58
N LEU A 501 2.48 -7.73 -6.05
CA LEU A 501 3.35 -6.87 -6.84
C LEU A 501 4.38 -7.66 -7.64
N MET A 502 4.99 -8.70 -7.06
CA MET A 502 5.94 -9.55 -7.77
C MET A 502 5.31 -10.35 -8.92
N ALA A 503 4.07 -10.78 -8.75
CA ALA A 503 3.34 -11.58 -9.74
C ALA A 503 2.42 -10.75 -10.66
N ALA A 504 2.56 -9.43 -10.67
CA ALA A 504 1.75 -8.53 -11.49
C ALA A 504 2.32 -8.38 -12.89
N ASP A 505 1.42 -8.40 -13.88
CA ASP A 505 1.69 -7.99 -15.25
C ASP A 505 0.75 -6.84 -15.65
N PHE A 506 1.24 -5.95 -16.48
CA PHE A 506 0.56 -4.73 -16.90
C PHE A 506 0.70 -4.50 -18.39
N ASP A 507 -0.27 -3.81 -18.98
CA ASP A 507 -0.13 -3.27 -20.31
C ASP A 507 1.05 -2.28 -20.37
N TYR A 508 1.74 -2.26 -21.50
CA TYR A 508 2.73 -1.23 -21.79
C TYR A 508 2.04 -0.03 -22.44
N TYR A 509 1.95 1.09 -21.73
CA TYR A 509 1.43 2.35 -22.27
C TYR A 509 2.51 3.09 -23.05
N GLU A 510 2.18 3.59 -24.23
CA GLU A 510 3.09 4.36 -25.06
C GLU A 510 3.48 5.67 -24.34
N LEU A 511 4.78 5.90 -24.20
CA LEU A 511 5.30 7.14 -23.60
C LEU A 511 5.15 8.30 -24.59
N ALA A 512 4.79 9.48 -24.10
CA ALA A 512 4.66 10.67 -24.94
C ALA A 512 5.99 11.05 -25.58
N ARG A 513 7.07 10.92 -24.82
CA ARG A 513 8.46 11.12 -25.28
C ARG A 513 9.35 10.04 -24.64
N PRO A 514 9.62 8.93 -25.36
CA PRO A 514 10.37 7.80 -24.82
C PRO A 514 11.77 8.16 -24.29
N GLU A 515 12.42 9.15 -24.88
CA GLU A 515 13.74 9.64 -24.48
C GLU A 515 13.78 10.35 -23.13
N GLU A 516 12.64 10.90 -22.70
CA GLU A 516 12.49 11.56 -21.40
C GLU A 516 11.96 10.60 -20.33
N GLY A 517 11.65 9.35 -20.70
CA GLY A 517 11.12 8.35 -19.80
C GLY A 517 9.69 8.60 -19.34
N ILE A 518 9.33 7.98 -18.21
CA ILE A 518 7.95 7.95 -17.68
C ILE A 518 7.44 9.34 -17.27
N SER A 519 8.30 10.25 -16.85
CA SER A 519 7.92 11.60 -16.45
C SER A 519 7.39 12.45 -17.61
N SER A 520 7.64 12.06 -18.88
CA SER A 520 7.04 12.69 -20.04
C SER A 520 5.52 12.44 -20.16
N GLY A 521 4.99 11.49 -19.40
CA GLY A 521 3.61 11.06 -19.49
C GLY A 521 3.36 10.02 -20.57
N PHE A 522 2.08 9.68 -20.77
CA PHE A 522 1.64 8.74 -21.80
C PHE A 522 1.06 9.46 -23.01
N HIS A 523 1.04 8.76 -24.11
CA HIS A 523 0.26 9.17 -25.27
C HIS A 523 -1.20 8.76 -25.03
N TYR A 524 -2.10 9.75 -24.88
CA TYR A 524 -3.51 9.53 -24.55
C TYR A 524 -4.42 9.73 -25.76
N LYS A 525 -5.54 9.04 -25.76
CA LYS A 525 -6.63 9.31 -26.68
C LYS A 525 -7.25 10.66 -26.37
N THR A 526 -7.78 11.32 -27.41
CA THR A 526 -8.50 12.57 -27.29
C THR A 526 -9.87 12.45 -27.91
N VAL A 527 -10.80 13.30 -27.46
CA VAL A 527 -12.13 13.44 -28.06
C VAL A 527 -12.42 14.90 -28.34
N PRO A 528 -13.15 15.20 -29.41
CA PRO A 528 -13.54 16.57 -29.71
C PRO A 528 -14.53 17.09 -28.65
N HIS A 529 -14.42 18.36 -28.32
CA HIS A 529 -15.39 19.09 -27.52
C HIS A 529 -15.96 20.24 -28.31
N ILE A 530 -16.89 19.94 -29.23
CA ILE A 530 -17.51 20.90 -30.12
C ILE A 530 -18.55 21.68 -29.33
N LYS A 531 -18.27 22.96 -29.12
CA LYS A 531 -19.14 23.95 -28.50
C LYS A 531 -19.74 24.86 -29.54
N LEU A 532 -20.81 25.57 -29.21
CA LEU A 532 -21.35 26.63 -30.11
C LEU A 532 -20.25 27.59 -30.59
N LYS A 533 -19.32 27.98 -29.69
CA LYS A 533 -18.21 28.88 -30.04
C LYS A 533 -17.23 28.26 -31.04
N SER A 534 -17.06 26.95 -31.03
CA SER A 534 -16.17 26.22 -31.96
C SER A 534 -16.68 26.33 -33.41
N ILE A 535 -17.93 26.65 -33.58
CA ILE A 535 -18.57 26.84 -34.89
C ILE A 535 -18.68 28.34 -35.20
N ALA A 536 -19.31 29.11 -34.31
CA ALA A 536 -19.59 30.53 -34.54
C ALA A 536 -18.32 31.37 -34.70
N ASN A 537 -17.23 31.05 -34.01
CA ASN A 537 -15.97 31.79 -34.10
C ASN A 537 -14.95 31.12 -35.04
N ASN A 538 -15.31 30.03 -35.72
CA ASN A 538 -14.39 29.31 -36.59
C ASN A 538 -14.06 30.15 -37.86
N PRO A 539 -12.79 30.56 -38.07
CA PRO A 539 -12.39 31.36 -39.22
C PRO A 539 -12.33 30.55 -40.53
N GLU A 540 -12.29 29.22 -40.45
CA GLU A 540 -12.23 28.34 -41.62
C GLU A 540 -13.59 28.16 -42.29
N ILE A 541 -14.70 28.42 -41.60
CA ILE A 541 -16.05 28.30 -42.17
C ILE A 541 -16.33 29.52 -43.03
N ARG A 542 -16.56 29.30 -44.33
CA ARG A 542 -16.81 30.34 -45.35
C ARG A 542 -18.04 29.98 -46.17
N ASP A 543 -18.63 30.99 -46.80
CA ASP A 543 -19.75 30.81 -47.71
C ASP A 543 -19.39 29.87 -48.87
N GLY A 544 -20.35 29.01 -49.26
CA GLY A 544 -20.17 28.08 -50.36
C GLY A 544 -19.50 26.75 -50.02
N MET A 545 -19.08 26.52 -48.77
CA MET A 545 -18.56 25.23 -48.33
C MET A 545 -19.65 24.17 -48.27
N THR A 546 -19.30 22.90 -48.62
CA THR A 546 -20.19 21.76 -48.42
C THR A 546 -20.31 21.41 -46.92
N ARG A 547 -21.33 20.62 -46.59
CA ARG A 547 -21.54 20.18 -45.22
C ARG A 547 -20.32 19.44 -44.66
N GLU A 548 -19.75 18.56 -45.47
CA GLU A 548 -18.57 17.73 -45.08
C GLU A 548 -17.35 18.62 -44.83
N GLN A 549 -17.15 19.63 -45.67
CA GLN A 549 -16.06 20.61 -45.51
C GLN A 549 -16.23 21.41 -44.21
N ILE A 550 -17.46 21.80 -43.88
CA ILE A 550 -17.77 22.52 -42.65
C ILE A 550 -17.54 21.61 -41.43
N ASP A 551 -18.00 20.33 -41.46
CA ASP A 551 -17.82 19.39 -40.35
C ASP A 551 -16.33 19.10 -40.12
N VAL A 552 -15.49 19.01 -41.18
CA VAL A 552 -14.03 18.86 -41.07
C VAL A 552 -13.40 20.13 -40.45
N ALA A 553 -13.82 21.33 -40.87
CA ALA A 553 -13.35 22.59 -40.29
C ALA A 553 -13.73 22.71 -38.81
N ILE A 554 -14.96 22.30 -38.44
CA ILE A 554 -15.42 22.26 -37.05
C ILE A 554 -14.55 21.30 -36.21
N ALA A 555 -14.33 20.10 -36.70
CA ALA A 555 -13.55 19.09 -35.98
C ALA A 555 -12.09 19.54 -35.77
N ARG A 556 -11.49 20.22 -36.75
CA ARG A 556 -10.12 20.75 -36.62
C ARG A 556 -10.00 21.90 -35.62
N TYR A 557 -11.00 22.78 -35.59
CA TYR A 557 -11.01 23.98 -34.74
C TYR A 557 -11.53 23.73 -33.33
N ALA A 558 -12.20 22.60 -33.11
CA ALA A 558 -12.76 22.24 -31.80
C ALA A 558 -11.66 21.96 -30.76
N ASP A 559 -11.91 22.34 -29.53
CA ASP A 559 -11.11 21.92 -28.39
C ASP A 559 -11.03 20.40 -28.37
N GLN A 560 -9.90 19.86 -27.95
CA GLN A 560 -9.72 18.45 -27.75
C GLN A 560 -9.58 18.18 -26.23
N GLU A 561 -10.35 17.24 -25.71
CA GLU A 561 -10.23 16.81 -24.31
C GLU A 561 -9.42 15.50 -24.25
N THR A 562 -8.45 15.46 -23.35
CA THR A 562 -7.58 14.29 -23.16
C THR A 562 -8.26 13.28 -22.24
N LEU A 563 -8.30 12.01 -22.66
CA LEU A 563 -8.81 10.90 -21.86
C LEU A 563 -7.67 10.26 -21.06
N TYR A 564 -7.40 10.79 -19.86
CA TYR A 564 -6.28 10.36 -19.01
C TYR A 564 -6.36 8.91 -18.54
N ASP A 565 -7.53 8.29 -18.63
CA ASP A 565 -7.79 6.88 -18.36
C ASP A 565 -7.71 5.98 -19.59
N GLN A 566 -7.38 6.53 -20.79
CA GLN A 566 -7.29 5.80 -22.05
C GLN A 566 -5.95 6.05 -22.79
N PRO A 567 -4.81 5.61 -22.23
CA PRO A 567 -3.54 5.67 -22.92
C PRO A 567 -3.53 4.71 -24.12
N TYR A 568 -2.69 5.00 -25.12
CA TYR A 568 -2.40 4.03 -26.18
C TYR A 568 -1.56 2.88 -25.62
N ILE A 569 -1.90 1.66 -26.01
CA ILE A 569 -1.28 0.42 -25.53
C ILE A 569 -0.40 -0.15 -26.64
N ASP A 570 0.89 -0.30 -26.39
CA ASP A 570 1.78 -1.08 -27.24
C ASP A 570 1.63 -2.57 -26.93
N LYS A 571 0.82 -3.25 -27.73
CA LYS A 571 0.56 -4.70 -27.58
C LYS A 571 1.77 -5.59 -27.92
N SER A 572 2.82 -5.02 -28.50
CA SER A 572 4.07 -5.75 -28.80
C SER A 572 4.93 -5.97 -27.56
N ARG A 573 4.61 -5.33 -26.45
CA ARG A 573 5.32 -5.39 -25.17
C ARG A 573 4.39 -5.77 -24.03
N VAL A 574 4.96 -6.22 -22.94
CA VAL A 574 4.29 -6.44 -21.66
C VAL A 574 5.17 -5.89 -20.56
N ARG A 575 4.58 -5.44 -19.47
CA ARG A 575 5.30 -4.83 -18.37
C ARG A 575 5.06 -5.56 -17.06
N VAL A 576 6.08 -5.65 -16.23
CA VAL A 576 6.02 -6.11 -14.84
C VAL A 576 6.26 -4.94 -13.89
N THR A 577 6.06 -5.15 -12.60
CA THR A 577 6.34 -4.15 -11.54
C THR A 577 7.80 -3.70 -11.60
N GLY A 578 8.02 -2.41 -11.42
CA GLY A 578 9.35 -1.82 -11.27
C GLY A 578 10.04 -2.29 -9.99
N PRO A 579 11.34 -1.98 -9.80
CA PRO A 579 12.08 -2.37 -8.61
C PRO A 579 11.52 -1.69 -7.36
N PHE A 580 11.48 -2.44 -6.25
CA PHE A 580 11.06 -1.92 -4.97
C PHE A 580 11.85 -2.53 -3.81
N THR A 581 11.92 -1.79 -2.70
CA THR A 581 12.51 -2.24 -1.45
C THR A 581 11.42 -2.72 -0.48
N VAL A 582 11.75 -3.72 0.32
CA VAL A 582 11.00 -4.05 1.54
C VAL A 582 11.81 -3.55 2.71
N GLU A 583 11.18 -2.67 3.47
CA GLU A 583 11.80 -1.97 4.59
C GLU A 583 11.01 -2.21 5.87
N ALA A 584 11.63 -1.96 7.01
CA ALA A 584 10.94 -2.03 8.30
C ALA A 584 11.36 -0.89 9.22
N VAL A 585 10.45 -0.54 10.12
CA VAL A 585 10.74 0.29 11.29
C VAL A 585 11.53 -0.57 12.27
N PRO A 586 12.70 -0.10 12.76
CA PRO A 586 13.46 -0.85 13.76
C PRO A 586 12.69 -0.95 15.08
N ALA A 587 13.01 -1.97 15.86
CA ALA A 587 12.49 -2.10 17.22
C ALA A 587 12.87 -0.87 18.06
N PRO A 588 11.95 -0.29 18.86
CA PRO A 588 12.27 0.84 19.71
C PRO A 588 13.36 0.46 20.71
N THR A 589 14.46 1.18 20.69
CA THR A 589 15.52 1.02 21.69
C THR A 589 15.06 1.64 23.00
N VAL A 590 14.96 0.84 24.04
CA VAL A 590 14.57 1.32 25.36
C VAL A 590 15.83 1.68 26.15
N ARG A 591 15.91 2.90 26.66
CA ARG A 591 16.98 3.35 27.57
C ARG A 591 16.57 3.09 29.01
N SER A 592 17.51 2.57 29.80
CA SER A 592 17.33 2.55 31.24
C SER A 592 17.43 3.98 31.82
N LEU A 593 16.78 4.21 32.96
CA LEU A 593 16.94 5.48 33.70
C LEU A 593 18.40 5.76 34.08
N GLU A 594 19.27 4.75 34.12
CA GLU A 594 20.71 4.88 34.39
C GLU A 594 21.46 5.39 33.15
N ASP A 595 21.08 5.00 31.94
CA ASP A 595 21.64 5.53 30.69
C ASP A 595 21.31 7.00 30.48
N ILE A 596 20.17 7.47 31.01
CA ILE A 596 19.78 8.89 31.01
C ILE A 596 20.67 9.70 31.99
N LYS A 597 21.07 9.09 33.10
CA LYS A 597 21.96 9.74 34.09
C LYS A 597 23.41 9.89 33.63
N VAL A 598 23.89 8.95 32.80
CA VAL A 598 25.26 8.99 32.25
C VAL A 598 25.40 9.99 31.09
N GLY A 599 24.29 10.33 30.42
CA GLY A 599 24.24 11.27 29.27
C GLY A 599 24.20 12.77 29.65
N GLY A 600 24.47 13.17 30.88
CA GLY A 600 24.79 14.56 31.25
C GLY A 600 23.60 15.52 31.34
N VAL A 601 22.60 15.21 32.14
CA VAL A 601 21.62 16.23 32.61
C VAL A 601 22.15 16.82 33.91
N GLU A 602 22.74 18.01 33.81
CA GLU A 602 23.40 18.72 34.94
C GLU A 602 22.46 19.62 35.74
N SER A 603 21.15 19.42 35.80
CA SER A 603 20.32 20.23 36.69
C SER A 603 19.22 19.45 37.42
N GLU A 604 19.26 19.57 38.77
CA GLU A 604 18.18 19.05 39.66
C GLU A 604 16.79 19.64 39.31
N SER A 605 16.71 20.76 38.63
CA SER A 605 15.44 21.37 38.19
C SER A 605 14.77 20.64 37.03
N GLU A 606 15.52 19.95 36.14
CA GLU A 606 15.00 19.15 35.07
C GLU A 606 14.57 17.75 35.55
N LEU A 607 15.30 17.20 36.54
CA LEU A 607 14.94 15.95 37.20
C LEU A 607 13.58 16.06 37.91
N SER A 608 13.31 17.19 38.57
CA SER A 608 12.05 17.41 39.26
C SER A 608 10.89 17.64 38.30
N ARG A 609 11.12 18.27 37.15
CA ARG A 609 10.12 18.40 36.06
C ARG A 609 9.82 17.06 35.41
N THR A 610 10.83 16.23 35.18
CA THR A 610 10.68 14.88 34.63
C THR A 610 9.93 13.95 35.60
N GLN A 611 10.20 14.07 36.93
CA GLN A 611 9.46 13.30 37.94
C GLN A 611 8.02 13.78 38.13
N GLN A 612 7.76 15.06 37.99
CA GLN A 612 6.41 15.62 38.03
C GLN A 612 5.59 15.26 36.80
N SER A 613 6.19 15.30 35.58
CA SER A 613 5.57 14.80 34.36
C SER A 613 5.31 13.29 34.43
N LEU A 614 6.20 12.50 35.03
CA LEU A 614 5.97 11.05 35.26
C LEU A 614 4.86 10.76 36.29
N ALA A 615 4.59 11.67 37.24
CA ALA A 615 3.50 11.54 38.18
C ALA A 615 2.16 11.90 37.55
N ASP A 616 2.14 12.93 36.68
CA ASP A 616 0.99 13.31 35.89
C ASP A 616 0.65 12.30 34.79
N PHE A 617 1.65 11.59 34.26
CA PHE A 617 1.48 10.46 33.34
C PHE A 617 0.80 9.22 33.96
N ARG A 618 0.71 9.12 35.28
CA ARG A 618 -0.02 8.02 35.94
C ARG A 618 -1.54 8.16 35.87
N HIS A 619 -2.06 9.31 35.49
CA HIS A 619 -3.48 9.56 35.35
C HIS A 619 -3.94 9.86 33.90
N ALA A 620 -2.98 10.04 32.95
CA ALA A 620 -3.28 10.21 31.53
C ALA A 620 -2.95 8.92 30.79
N ALA A 621 -3.94 8.35 30.17
CA ALA A 621 -3.85 7.13 29.39
C ALA A 621 -2.85 7.27 28.25
N THR A 622 -1.98 6.32 28.18
CA THR A 622 -1.04 5.84 27.16
C THR A 622 0.42 6.23 27.39
N PRO A 623 1.24 5.33 27.90
CA PRO A 623 2.70 5.49 27.86
C PRO A 623 3.18 5.16 26.46
N LEU A 624 3.73 6.15 25.77
CA LEU A 624 4.62 5.98 24.61
C LEU A 624 5.97 5.33 25.00
N LEU A 625 6.17 5.07 26.26
CA LEU A 625 7.30 4.32 26.79
C LEU A 625 6.80 2.94 27.18
N ASP A 626 7.36 1.93 26.55
CA ASP A 626 7.14 0.55 26.97
C ASP A 626 7.43 0.42 28.48
N ALA A 627 6.35 0.31 29.27
CA ALA A 627 6.45 0.21 30.74
C ALA A 627 7.26 -1.02 31.18
N SER A 628 7.53 -1.97 30.28
CA SER A 628 8.27 -3.19 30.52
C SER A 628 9.75 -2.95 30.81
N VAL A 629 10.30 -1.78 30.53
CA VAL A 629 11.74 -1.51 30.60
C VAL A 629 12.16 -0.50 31.65
N THR A 630 11.24 0.14 32.35
CA THR A 630 11.55 1.29 33.22
C THR A 630 11.96 1.00 34.65
N ARG A 631 11.97 -0.25 35.12
CA ARG A 631 12.42 -0.58 36.47
C ARG A 631 13.14 -1.92 36.55
N SER A 632 14.45 -1.90 36.73
CA SER A 632 15.28 -3.01 37.23
C SER A 632 14.84 -4.41 36.83
N GLY A 633 14.65 -4.66 35.55
CA GLY A 633 14.42 -5.99 34.97
C GLY A 633 13.11 -6.72 35.33
N ALA A 634 12.21 -6.15 36.13
CA ALA A 634 10.97 -6.79 36.48
C ALA A 634 9.79 -5.83 36.39
N THR A 635 9.10 -5.84 35.26
CA THR A 635 7.81 -5.16 35.11
C THR A 635 6.69 -6.02 35.66
N LEU A 636 5.53 -5.43 35.94
CA LEU A 636 4.32 -6.18 36.29
C LEU A 636 3.97 -7.25 35.24
N ARG A 637 4.23 -7.00 33.97
CA ARG A 637 3.97 -7.94 32.86
C ARG A 637 4.97 -9.07 32.78
N HIS A 638 6.25 -8.83 33.03
CA HIS A 638 7.20 -9.94 33.16
C HIS A 638 6.82 -10.91 34.28
N THR A 639 6.21 -10.40 35.34
CA THR A 639 5.67 -11.26 36.41
C THR A 639 4.49 -12.10 35.89
N GLU A 640 3.54 -11.48 35.17
CA GLU A 640 2.44 -12.20 34.54
C GLU A 640 2.93 -13.25 33.52
N TRP A 641 3.93 -12.90 32.72
CA TRP A 641 4.49 -13.82 31.70
C TRP A 641 5.24 -14.99 32.36
N ARG A 642 5.95 -14.75 33.46
CA ARG A 642 6.59 -15.82 34.24
C ARG A 642 5.56 -16.77 34.85
N ASP A 643 4.51 -16.21 35.45
CA ASP A 643 3.41 -17.01 36.05
C ASP A 643 2.68 -17.84 34.98
N GLU A 644 2.45 -17.26 33.82
CA GLU A 644 1.80 -17.94 32.69
C GLU A 644 2.75 -19.02 32.11
N LEU A 645 4.06 -18.73 31.97
CA LEU A 645 5.03 -19.69 31.49
C LEU A 645 5.19 -20.88 32.46
N LEU A 646 5.18 -20.67 33.80
CA LEU A 646 5.15 -21.72 34.79
C LEU A 646 3.90 -22.60 34.66
N LYS A 647 2.77 -22.01 34.33
CA LYS A 647 1.48 -22.68 34.19
C LYS A 647 1.35 -23.48 32.90
N THR A 648 1.80 -22.93 31.78
CA THR A 648 1.55 -23.47 30.42
C THR A 648 2.76 -24.20 29.83
N GLY A 649 3.98 -23.93 30.31
CA GLY A 649 5.22 -24.37 29.69
C GLY A 649 5.46 -23.82 28.28
N LEU A 650 6.46 -24.37 27.60
CA LEU A 650 6.75 -24.12 26.20
C LEU A 650 6.21 -25.26 25.35
N ARG A 651 5.43 -24.97 24.35
CA ARG A 651 4.84 -25.99 23.48
C ARG A 651 5.61 -26.12 22.18
N GLY A 652 5.84 -27.37 21.77
CA GLY A 652 6.37 -27.73 20.47
C GLY A 652 5.30 -28.39 19.59
N LYS A 653 5.74 -28.94 18.46
CA LYS A 653 4.90 -29.67 17.51
C LYS A 653 4.36 -30.99 18.16
N ASP A 654 3.22 -31.47 17.68
CA ASP A 654 2.60 -32.76 18.06
C ASP A 654 2.29 -32.93 19.54
N GLY A 655 2.04 -31.83 20.26
CA GLY A 655 1.66 -31.86 21.68
C GLY A 655 2.83 -32.03 22.64
N HIS A 656 4.07 -32.01 22.14
CA HIS A 656 5.25 -31.99 22.97
C HIS A 656 5.44 -30.65 23.68
N HIS A 657 5.88 -30.66 24.93
CA HIS A 657 6.11 -29.43 25.69
C HIS A 657 7.23 -29.55 26.72
N ILE A 658 7.84 -28.43 27.07
CA ILE A 658 8.75 -28.31 28.20
C ILE A 658 7.95 -27.68 29.33
N ASP A 659 7.74 -28.46 30.41
CA ASP A 659 7.15 -27.95 31.65
C ASP A 659 8.25 -27.49 32.60
N PHE A 660 7.93 -26.48 33.40
CA PHE A 660 8.81 -25.93 34.40
C PHE A 660 8.30 -26.27 35.80
N SER A 661 9.24 -26.60 36.67
CA SER A 661 8.98 -26.79 38.10
C SER A 661 9.02 -25.46 38.85
N ARG A 662 9.78 -24.49 38.31
CA ARG A 662 10.02 -23.18 38.88
C ARG A 662 10.31 -22.19 37.76
N VAL A 663 9.77 -20.96 37.85
CA VAL A 663 10.13 -19.82 37.03
C VAL A 663 10.15 -18.57 37.93
N GLU A 664 11.32 -18.04 38.20
CA GLU A 664 11.54 -16.94 39.14
C GLU A 664 12.23 -15.77 38.47
N PRO A 665 12.09 -14.53 38.99
CA PRO A 665 12.83 -13.41 38.47
C PRO A 665 14.34 -13.60 38.65
N LEU A 666 15.11 -13.27 37.60
CA LEU A 666 16.56 -13.29 37.68
C LEU A 666 17.06 -11.89 38.02
N ALA A 667 17.63 -11.75 39.24
CA ALA A 667 18.16 -10.47 39.72
C ALA A 667 19.61 -10.23 39.21
N GLY A 668 19.94 -8.98 38.95
CA GLY A 668 21.31 -8.61 38.56
C GLY A 668 21.60 -8.72 37.05
N THR A 669 20.60 -9.05 36.22
CA THR A 669 20.68 -9.13 34.78
C THR A 669 19.71 -8.13 34.16
N ARG A 670 20.05 -7.63 32.98
CA ARG A 670 19.24 -6.67 32.24
C ARG A 670 18.46 -7.33 31.10
N TRP A 671 19.08 -8.31 30.47
CA TRP A 671 18.57 -8.96 29.28
C TRP A 671 18.01 -10.36 29.53
N LEU A 672 18.31 -10.93 30.70
CA LEU A 672 17.72 -12.18 31.18
C LEU A 672 16.71 -11.84 32.28
N HIS A 673 15.47 -12.22 32.11
CA HIS A 673 14.34 -11.79 32.92
C HIS A 673 13.80 -12.85 33.87
N ALA A 674 14.15 -14.12 33.60
CA ALA A 674 13.74 -15.22 34.47
C ALA A 674 14.77 -16.34 34.55
N ASP A 675 14.80 -17.02 35.69
CA ASP A 675 15.52 -18.28 36.00
C ASP A 675 14.49 -19.37 36.20
N ALA A 676 14.58 -20.42 35.43
CA ALA A 676 13.63 -21.52 35.43
C ALA A 676 14.32 -22.86 35.52
N GLU A 677 13.57 -23.87 35.94
CA GLU A 677 14.02 -25.25 36.03
C GLU A 677 13.01 -26.17 35.36
N THR A 678 13.48 -27.05 34.47
CA THR A 678 12.61 -27.99 33.77
C THR A 678 12.05 -29.05 34.71
N LYS A 679 10.81 -29.50 34.47
CA LYS A 679 10.16 -30.55 35.23
C LYS A 679 10.49 -31.91 34.60
N GLY A 680 11.47 -32.62 35.11
CA GLY A 680 11.89 -33.94 34.60
C GLY A 680 12.72 -34.75 35.56
N ILE A 681 13.15 -35.94 35.12
CA ILE A 681 14.00 -36.83 35.92
C ILE A 681 15.40 -36.24 36.19
N LYS A 682 15.88 -35.40 35.25
CA LYS A 682 17.08 -34.58 35.35
C LYS A 682 16.71 -33.13 35.12
N PRO A 683 16.38 -32.34 36.16
CA PRO A 683 16.07 -30.95 36.00
C PRO A 683 17.25 -30.18 35.41
N GLU A 684 16.98 -29.33 34.39
CA GLU A 684 17.95 -28.47 33.76
C GLU A 684 17.64 -27.01 34.07
N ARG A 685 18.68 -26.21 34.34
CA ARG A 685 18.52 -24.78 34.53
C ARG A 685 18.33 -24.09 33.19
N VAL A 686 17.28 -23.30 33.10
CA VAL A 686 16.88 -22.52 31.89
C VAL A 686 16.82 -21.06 32.26
N VAL A 687 17.36 -20.18 31.44
CA VAL A 687 17.17 -18.75 31.58
C VAL A 687 16.34 -18.21 30.43
N ILE A 688 15.53 -17.18 30.71
CA ILE A 688 14.53 -16.66 29.75
C ILE A 688 14.77 -15.19 29.54
N SER A 689 14.90 -14.82 28.28
CA SER A 689 14.90 -13.45 27.79
C SER A 689 13.55 -13.15 27.14
N PHE A 690 12.72 -12.33 27.77
CA PHE A 690 11.48 -11.87 27.18
C PHE A 690 11.77 -10.71 26.20
N GLY A 691 11.21 -10.80 25.02
CA GLY A 691 11.25 -9.72 24.03
C GLY A 691 10.38 -8.53 24.43
N PRO A 692 10.47 -7.43 23.68
CA PRO A 692 9.64 -6.26 23.90
C PRO A 692 8.14 -6.53 23.69
N GLU A 693 7.28 -5.76 24.37
CA GLU A 693 5.81 -5.93 24.28
C GLU A 693 5.25 -5.61 22.88
N HIS A 694 5.87 -4.69 22.16
CA HIS A 694 5.29 -4.07 20.97
C HIS A 694 6.28 -3.91 19.82
N SER A 695 7.34 -4.72 19.81
CA SER A 695 8.35 -4.68 18.75
C SER A 695 8.99 -6.06 18.57
N LEU A 696 9.82 -6.18 17.55
CA LEU A 696 10.61 -7.37 17.29
C LEU A 696 11.69 -7.55 18.38
N LEU A 697 12.01 -8.78 18.73
CA LEU A 697 13.23 -9.09 19.47
C LEU A 697 14.41 -8.90 18.51
N ASP A 698 15.32 -8.00 18.84
CA ASP A 698 16.43 -7.59 17.98
C ASP A 698 17.72 -8.40 18.25
N PRO A 699 18.72 -8.37 17.33
CA PRO A 699 20.00 -9.06 17.49
C PRO A 699 20.80 -8.63 18.73
N ARG A 700 20.69 -7.36 19.15
CA ARG A 700 21.39 -6.85 20.33
C ARG A 700 20.90 -7.52 21.58
N GLN A 701 19.60 -7.77 21.69
CA GLN A 701 19.05 -8.48 22.84
C GLN A 701 19.57 -9.92 22.89
N VAL A 702 19.69 -10.57 21.73
CA VAL A 702 20.23 -11.94 21.64
C VAL A 702 21.67 -11.99 22.14
N GLU A 703 22.54 -11.13 21.63
CA GLU A 703 23.94 -11.09 22.02
C GLU A 703 24.12 -10.71 23.49
N SER A 704 23.41 -9.67 23.94
CA SER A 704 23.51 -9.19 25.32
C SER A 704 23.02 -10.23 26.31
N ALA A 705 21.90 -10.92 26.04
CA ALA A 705 21.39 -11.99 26.88
C ALA A 705 22.33 -13.18 26.92
N TRP A 706 22.98 -13.53 25.80
CA TRP A 706 24.00 -14.55 25.76
C TRP A 706 25.23 -14.18 26.59
N GLN A 707 25.72 -12.95 26.49
CA GLN A 707 26.83 -12.45 27.30
C GLN A 707 26.51 -12.56 28.81
N GLU A 708 25.30 -12.13 29.22
CA GLU A 708 24.86 -12.25 30.60
C GLU A 708 24.79 -13.74 31.04
N ALA A 709 24.22 -14.62 30.21
CA ALA A 709 24.12 -16.05 30.53
C ALA A 709 25.48 -16.74 30.76
N ARG A 710 26.50 -16.30 30.04
CA ARG A 710 27.88 -16.83 30.22
C ARG A 710 28.47 -16.50 31.57
N THR A 711 28.04 -15.45 32.24
CA THR A 711 28.54 -15.01 33.55
C THR A 711 27.83 -15.70 34.71
N LEU A 712 26.71 -16.35 34.48
CA LEU A 712 25.91 -17.00 35.51
C LEU A 712 26.58 -18.29 36.06
N ILE A 713 26.48 -18.51 37.39
CA ILE A 713 26.98 -19.69 38.07
C ILE A 713 25.84 -20.32 38.89
N PRO A 714 25.49 -21.61 38.68
CA PRO A 714 25.96 -22.49 37.61
C PRO A 714 25.47 -22.01 36.22
N ARG A 715 26.20 -22.35 35.16
CA ARG A 715 25.79 -22.03 33.77
C ARG A 715 24.44 -22.65 33.46
N PRO A 716 23.53 -21.94 32.78
CA PRO A 716 22.30 -22.53 32.30
C PRO A 716 22.56 -23.54 31.19
N ALA A 717 21.75 -24.58 31.12
CA ALA A 717 21.78 -25.56 30.05
C ALA A 717 21.10 -25.02 28.78
N MET A 718 20.17 -24.06 28.98
CA MET A 718 19.32 -23.54 27.90
C MET A 718 19.02 -22.06 28.10
N ILE A 719 18.95 -21.32 26.98
CA ILE A 719 18.42 -19.95 26.89
C ILE A 719 17.18 -19.99 26.03
N VAL A 720 16.10 -19.44 26.54
CA VAL A 720 14.84 -19.26 25.78
C VAL A 720 14.63 -17.79 25.52
N PHE A 721 14.59 -17.43 24.26
CA PHE A 721 14.14 -16.11 23.81
C PHE A 721 12.64 -16.19 23.58
N ALA A 722 11.86 -15.55 24.44
CA ALA A 722 10.40 -15.56 24.35
C ALA A 722 9.93 -14.19 23.89
N ALA A 723 9.43 -14.09 22.67
CA ALA A 723 9.01 -12.84 22.06
C ALA A 723 7.70 -13.01 21.28
N PHE A 724 6.97 -11.91 21.08
CA PHE A 724 5.79 -11.92 20.23
C PHE A 724 6.21 -12.09 18.77
N GLU A 725 7.35 -11.50 18.39
CA GLU A 725 7.96 -11.62 17.07
C GLU A 725 9.49 -11.47 17.16
N PHE A 726 10.16 -12.01 16.15
CA PHE A 726 11.61 -11.99 16.02
C PHE A 726 12.02 -11.21 14.78
N ASP A 727 13.03 -10.36 14.90
CA ASP A 727 13.76 -9.85 13.76
C ASP A 727 14.40 -11.01 13.01
N PRO A 728 14.36 -11.07 11.66
CA PRO A 728 14.93 -12.17 10.90
C PRO A 728 16.42 -12.41 11.17
N GLN A 729 17.18 -11.35 11.46
CA GLN A 729 18.58 -11.45 11.81
C GLN A 729 18.77 -11.98 13.23
N ALA A 730 17.93 -11.56 14.18
CA ALA A 730 17.93 -12.12 15.53
C ALA A 730 17.61 -13.62 15.51
N ALA A 731 16.63 -14.02 14.71
CA ALA A 731 16.30 -15.44 14.50
C ALA A 731 17.49 -16.20 13.93
N LYS A 732 18.19 -15.65 12.92
CA LYS A 732 19.43 -16.20 12.37
C LYS A 732 20.51 -16.36 13.43
N GLU A 733 20.77 -15.33 14.24
CA GLU A 733 21.79 -15.41 15.30
C GLU A 733 21.48 -16.47 16.34
N ILE A 734 20.22 -16.58 16.77
CA ILE A 734 19.79 -17.64 17.70
C ILE A 734 20.06 -19.02 17.08
N ASP A 735 19.83 -19.19 15.78
CA ASP A 735 20.06 -20.44 15.05
C ASP A 735 21.55 -20.80 14.92
N GLU A 736 22.41 -19.80 14.76
CA GLU A 736 23.85 -19.99 14.63
C GLU A 736 24.55 -20.27 15.96
N LEU A 737 23.91 -19.95 17.10
CA LEU A 737 24.38 -20.25 18.46
C LEU A 737 24.08 -21.71 18.83
N THR A 738 24.75 -22.65 18.17
CA THR A 738 24.54 -24.07 18.42
C THR A 738 25.17 -24.54 19.76
N LYS A 739 24.64 -25.64 20.30
CA LYS A 739 25.13 -26.21 21.57
C LYS A 739 26.63 -26.60 21.50
N GLU A 740 27.10 -26.99 20.31
CA GLU A 740 28.51 -27.36 20.06
C GLU A 740 29.44 -26.16 20.22
N LYS A 741 28.98 -24.98 19.74
CA LYS A 741 29.76 -23.73 19.80
C LYS A 741 29.73 -23.07 21.19
N THR A 742 28.60 -23.15 21.89
CA THR A 742 28.31 -22.34 23.06
C THR A 742 28.23 -23.11 24.35
N GLY A 743 28.01 -24.42 24.28
CA GLY A 743 27.75 -25.30 25.44
C GLY A 743 26.33 -25.16 26.01
N MET A 744 25.44 -24.38 25.37
CA MET A 744 24.06 -24.13 25.77
C MET A 744 23.12 -24.35 24.60
N THR A 745 21.87 -24.72 24.85
CA THR A 745 20.82 -24.82 23.85
C THR A 745 20.08 -23.48 23.77
N PHE A 746 19.88 -22.93 22.56
CA PHE A 746 19.14 -21.70 22.31
C PHE A 746 17.80 -22.04 21.67
N LEU A 747 16.74 -21.49 22.22
CA LEU A 747 15.38 -21.73 21.73
C LEU A 747 14.67 -20.40 21.49
N SER A 748 13.97 -20.29 20.37
CA SER A 748 13.04 -19.21 20.08
C SER A 748 11.63 -19.66 20.43
N ALA A 749 10.95 -18.93 21.29
CA ALA A 749 9.57 -19.18 21.69
C ALA A 749 8.68 -17.98 21.34
N GLN A 750 7.72 -18.18 20.46
CA GLN A 750 6.73 -17.15 20.15
C GLN A 750 5.73 -17.04 21.28
N MET A 751 5.52 -15.83 21.77
CA MET A 751 4.52 -15.50 22.77
C MET A 751 3.18 -15.24 22.09
N ASN A 752 2.10 -15.74 22.68
CA ASN A 752 0.78 -15.45 22.19
C ASN A 752 0.36 -14.03 22.60
N ALA A 753 -0.22 -13.33 21.67
CA ALA A 753 -0.74 -11.97 21.83
C ALA A 753 -1.77 -11.81 22.97
N ASP A 754 -2.39 -12.89 23.43
CA ASP A 754 -3.27 -12.90 24.61
C ASP A 754 -2.59 -12.41 25.88
N LEU A 755 -1.27 -12.55 25.92
CA LEU A 755 -0.48 -12.07 27.03
C LEU A 755 -0.45 -10.53 27.12
N LEU A 756 -0.87 -9.84 26.05
CA LEU A 756 -0.92 -8.36 26.01
C LEU A 756 -2.24 -7.78 26.49
N THR A 757 -3.34 -8.53 26.45
CA THR A 757 -4.68 -8.02 26.80
C THR A 757 -5.45 -8.96 27.73
N ALA A 758 -5.89 -8.44 28.87
CA ALA A 758 -6.68 -9.19 29.85
C ALA A 758 -8.05 -9.64 29.32
N ASP A 759 -8.64 -8.90 28.36
CA ASP A 759 -9.95 -9.20 27.78
C ASP A 759 -9.92 -10.39 26.82
N LEU A 760 -8.80 -10.65 26.16
CA LEU A 760 -8.63 -11.82 25.29
C LEU A 760 -8.45 -13.11 26.12
N LYS A 761 -7.81 -13.04 27.30
CA LYS A 761 -7.63 -14.18 28.20
C LYS A 761 -8.95 -14.84 28.66
N LYS A 762 -10.03 -14.09 28.77
CA LYS A 762 -11.33 -14.57 29.26
C LYS A 762 -12.13 -15.42 28.26
N LYS A 763 -11.76 -15.42 26.98
CA LYS A 763 -12.56 -16.05 25.91
C LYS A 763 -11.99 -17.35 25.38
N ARG A 764 -10.80 -17.81 25.82
CA ARG A 764 -10.13 -18.99 25.27
C ARG A 764 -10.24 -20.24 26.13
N ALA A 765 -10.53 -21.36 25.45
CA ALA A 765 -10.61 -22.69 26.04
C ALA A 765 -9.23 -23.41 26.16
N SER A 766 -8.18 -22.92 25.44
CA SER A 766 -6.87 -23.60 25.39
C SER A 766 -5.73 -22.68 25.85
N ASN A 767 -4.94 -23.18 26.81
CA ASN A 767 -3.76 -22.53 27.41
C ASN A 767 -2.53 -22.65 26.49
N GLN A 768 -2.48 -21.92 25.39
CA GLN A 768 -1.37 -22.01 24.43
C GLN A 768 -0.63 -20.66 24.33
N SER A 769 0.09 -20.32 25.41
CA SER A 769 0.69 -19.00 25.56
C SER A 769 2.11 -18.89 24.99
N PHE A 770 2.87 -19.99 24.91
CA PHE A 770 4.25 -19.99 24.40
C PHE A 770 4.48 -21.16 23.45
N TRP A 771 4.93 -20.85 22.21
CA TRP A 771 5.20 -21.82 21.16
C TRP A 771 6.65 -21.79 20.72
N LEU A 772 7.29 -22.96 20.61
CA LEU A 772 8.59 -23.02 19.97
C LEU A 772 8.49 -22.69 18.49
N VAL A 773 9.24 -21.70 18.07
CA VAL A 773 9.31 -21.29 16.65
C VAL A 773 10.11 -22.32 15.88
N GLY A 774 9.59 -22.74 14.72
CA GLY A 774 10.31 -23.64 13.83
C GLY A 774 11.50 -22.93 13.16
N ARG A 775 12.62 -23.61 13.05
CA ARG A 775 13.77 -23.17 12.25
C ARG A 775 13.54 -23.56 10.79
N PRO A 776 13.96 -22.74 9.79
CA PRO A 776 13.92 -23.18 8.40
C PRO A 776 14.85 -24.38 8.17
N ASP A 777 14.28 -25.48 7.73
CA ASP A 777 15.06 -26.65 7.29
C ASP A 777 15.39 -26.48 5.80
N VAL A 778 16.61 -26.06 5.54
CA VAL A 778 17.11 -25.74 4.19
C VAL A 778 18.36 -26.55 3.92
N ASP A 779 18.35 -27.27 2.81
CA ASP A 779 19.47 -28.08 2.31
C ASP A 779 20.04 -27.45 1.02
N LEU A 780 21.31 -27.08 1.05
CA LEU A 780 22.05 -26.56 -0.10
C LEU A 780 22.98 -27.68 -0.62
N ARG A 781 22.78 -28.13 -1.85
CA ARG A 781 23.53 -29.21 -2.43
C ARG A 781 24.02 -28.96 -3.84
N GLN A 782 25.16 -29.55 -4.17
CA GLN A 782 25.69 -29.52 -5.56
C GLN A 782 25.09 -30.66 -6.38
N ILE A 783 24.62 -30.35 -7.58
CA ILE A 783 24.04 -31.32 -8.50
C ILE A 783 25.16 -32.22 -9.07
N ALA A 784 25.10 -33.51 -8.72
CA ALA A 784 26.14 -34.47 -9.06
C ALA A 784 26.03 -35.06 -10.47
N ARG A 785 24.83 -35.05 -11.10
CA ARG A 785 24.55 -35.73 -12.39
C ARG A 785 23.57 -34.92 -13.25
N GLY A 786 23.56 -35.20 -14.56
CA GLY A 786 22.65 -34.56 -15.54
C GLY A 786 23.18 -33.28 -16.16
N ASP A 787 22.35 -32.57 -16.91
CA ASP A 787 22.71 -31.38 -17.72
C ASP A 787 23.12 -30.17 -16.85
N HIS A 788 22.80 -30.19 -15.56
CA HIS A 788 23.15 -29.13 -14.60
C HIS A 788 24.27 -29.57 -13.64
N LYS A 789 25.04 -30.61 -13.96
CA LYS A 789 26.14 -31.07 -13.09
C LYS A 789 27.08 -29.91 -12.76
N GLY A 790 27.40 -29.78 -11.48
CA GLY A 790 28.31 -28.76 -10.97
C GLY A 790 27.60 -27.49 -10.49
N LYS A 791 26.34 -27.26 -10.89
CA LYS A 791 25.49 -26.20 -10.32
C LYS A 791 24.97 -26.62 -8.97
N TRP A 792 24.39 -25.66 -8.26
CA TRP A 792 23.82 -25.85 -6.95
C TRP A 792 22.29 -25.72 -7.00
N GLU A 793 21.65 -26.36 -6.03
CA GLU A 793 20.22 -26.23 -5.80
C GLU A 793 19.94 -26.15 -4.30
N VAL A 794 18.86 -25.49 -3.95
CA VAL A 794 18.33 -25.37 -2.59
C VAL A 794 17.03 -26.15 -2.49
N GLU A 795 16.88 -26.95 -1.44
CA GLU A 795 15.63 -27.59 -1.07
C GLU A 795 15.16 -27.06 0.29
N VAL A 796 13.97 -26.48 0.34
CA VAL A 796 13.31 -26.09 1.56
C VAL A 796 12.40 -27.23 1.99
N LYS A 797 12.79 -27.92 3.09
CA LYS A 797 12.07 -29.09 3.59
C LYS A 797 10.94 -28.73 4.55
N GLY A 798 10.91 -27.49 5.00
CA GLY A 798 9.91 -26.96 5.94
C GLY A 798 10.55 -26.19 7.08
N PHE A 799 9.96 -26.32 8.25
CA PHE A 799 10.49 -25.72 9.48
C PHE A 799 10.92 -26.82 10.45
N ASP A 800 12.11 -26.67 11.03
CA ASP A 800 12.56 -27.52 12.11
C ASP A 800 11.93 -27.08 13.42
N TYR A 801 11.38 -28.04 14.17
CA TYR A 801 10.84 -27.81 15.51
C TYR A 801 11.67 -28.56 16.54
N TYR A 802 11.91 -27.92 17.68
CA TYR A 802 12.55 -28.59 18.77
C TYR A 802 11.58 -29.62 19.42
N ASN A 803 11.95 -30.88 19.38
CA ASN A 803 11.20 -31.96 20.03
C ASN A 803 11.54 -31.98 21.51
N THR A 804 10.63 -31.50 22.34
CA THR A 804 10.83 -31.37 23.78
C THR A 804 10.92 -32.71 24.51
N ARG A 805 10.43 -33.79 23.90
CA ARG A 805 10.44 -35.14 24.47
C ARG A 805 11.79 -35.85 24.28
N THR A 806 12.38 -35.72 23.11
CA THR A 806 13.64 -36.39 22.74
C THR A 806 14.85 -35.49 22.91
N GLY A 807 14.64 -34.16 22.99
CA GLY A 807 15.72 -33.18 23.00
C GLY A 807 16.35 -33.00 21.60
N THR A 808 15.68 -33.47 20.56
CA THR A 808 16.12 -33.41 19.16
C THR A 808 15.33 -32.40 18.34
N ILE A 809 15.83 -32.08 17.15
CA ILE A 809 15.13 -31.22 16.17
C ILE A 809 14.45 -32.15 15.16
N ASP A 810 13.14 -32.02 14.99
CA ASP A 810 12.33 -32.74 14.00
C ASP A 810 11.90 -31.79 12.89
N SER A 811 11.98 -32.23 11.62
CA SER A 811 11.60 -31.42 10.45
C SER A 811 10.08 -31.27 10.30
N GLY A 812 9.63 -30.08 9.95
CA GLY A 812 8.23 -29.69 9.81
C GLY A 812 7.68 -29.76 8.39
N ASP A 813 6.41 -29.36 8.25
CA ASP A 813 5.61 -29.47 7.02
C ASP A 813 5.76 -28.26 6.10
N VAL A 814 5.98 -28.51 4.80
CA VAL A 814 6.05 -27.49 3.73
C VAL A 814 4.70 -26.85 3.41
N SER A 815 3.58 -27.43 3.84
CA SER A 815 2.22 -26.95 3.54
C SER A 815 1.88 -25.60 4.19
N LYS A 816 2.76 -25.08 5.04
CA LYS A 816 2.60 -23.78 5.70
C LYS A 816 3.54 -22.69 5.19
N ILE A 817 4.28 -22.96 4.11
CA ILE A 817 5.18 -21.98 3.52
C ILE A 817 4.41 -21.12 2.52
N ALA A 818 4.12 -19.87 2.90
CA ALA A 818 3.44 -18.92 2.01
C ALA A 818 4.35 -18.50 0.85
N MET A 819 5.62 -18.28 1.15
CA MET A 819 6.60 -17.82 0.19
C MET A 819 8.02 -18.13 0.69
N TRP A 820 8.93 -18.41 -0.25
CA TRP A 820 10.35 -18.39 0.06
C TRP A 820 11.15 -17.73 -1.06
N LEU A 821 12.24 -17.07 -0.66
CA LEU A 821 13.08 -16.26 -1.53
C LEU A 821 14.51 -16.77 -1.45
N LEU A 822 15.16 -16.86 -2.61
CA LEU A 822 16.54 -17.31 -2.75
C LEU A 822 17.40 -16.17 -3.30
N ASP A 823 18.39 -15.77 -2.51
CA ASP A 823 19.51 -14.95 -2.92
C ASP A 823 20.73 -15.84 -3.11
N THR A 824 21.23 -15.91 -4.32
CA THR A 824 22.33 -16.80 -4.70
C THR A 824 23.73 -16.21 -4.47
N ASP A 825 23.81 -14.93 -4.14
CA ASP A 825 25.07 -14.18 -3.90
C ASP A 825 24.80 -13.09 -2.84
N TYR A 826 24.49 -13.52 -1.62
CA TYR A 826 24.09 -12.65 -0.53
C TYR A 826 25.26 -11.79 -0.01
N ASP A 827 25.03 -10.49 0.11
CA ASP A 827 26.03 -9.50 0.51
C ASP A 827 26.11 -9.26 2.03
N GLU A 828 25.45 -10.09 2.84
CA GLU A 828 25.29 -9.98 4.31
C GLU A 828 24.60 -8.68 4.79
N ARG A 829 23.96 -7.93 3.87
CA ARG A 829 23.30 -6.65 4.21
C ARG A 829 21.81 -6.69 3.96
N SER A 830 21.40 -6.94 2.70
CA SER A 830 20.00 -7.00 2.33
C SER A 830 19.77 -8.06 1.26
N LEU A 831 18.69 -8.81 1.42
CA LEU A 831 18.34 -9.88 0.48
C LEU A 831 18.05 -9.31 -0.90
N TYR A 832 18.71 -9.87 -1.93
CA TYR A 832 18.40 -9.59 -3.33
C TYR A 832 17.93 -10.88 -4.03
N PRO A 833 16.62 -11.19 -3.96
CA PRO A 833 16.12 -12.47 -4.45
C PRO A 833 16.31 -12.63 -5.96
N ARG A 834 16.94 -13.72 -6.35
CA ARG A 834 17.07 -14.15 -7.76
C ARG A 834 15.96 -15.11 -8.15
N GLN A 835 15.41 -15.85 -7.18
CA GLN A 835 14.31 -16.78 -7.38
C GLN A 835 13.31 -16.63 -6.21
N VAL A 836 12.01 -16.72 -6.53
CA VAL A 836 10.94 -16.57 -5.54
C VAL A 836 9.88 -17.64 -5.77
N PHE A 837 9.45 -18.29 -4.69
CA PHE A 837 8.59 -19.46 -4.71
C PHE A 837 7.34 -19.25 -3.87
N PHE A 838 6.19 -19.75 -4.34
CA PHE A 838 4.90 -19.66 -3.66
C PHE A 838 4.27 -21.07 -3.50
N PRO A 839 4.73 -21.90 -2.55
CA PRO A 839 4.29 -23.31 -2.44
C PRO A 839 2.80 -23.48 -2.20
N ILE A 840 2.18 -22.61 -1.41
CA ILE A 840 0.75 -22.71 -1.04
C ILE A 840 -0.17 -21.81 -1.88
N ALA A 841 0.33 -21.18 -2.94
CA ALA A 841 -0.51 -20.35 -3.80
C ALA A 841 -1.58 -21.20 -4.50
N ASP A 842 -2.82 -20.69 -4.59
CA ASP A 842 -3.91 -21.31 -5.32
C ASP A 842 -3.55 -21.52 -6.81
N ALA A 843 -4.26 -22.46 -7.46
CA ALA A 843 -4.01 -22.81 -8.86
C ALA A 843 -4.12 -21.63 -9.83
N ASP A 844 -4.85 -20.58 -9.47
CA ASP A 844 -5.03 -19.34 -10.25
C ASP A 844 -4.30 -18.12 -9.63
N GLY A 845 -3.53 -18.31 -8.55
CA GLY A 845 -2.83 -17.25 -7.81
C GLY A 845 -1.35 -17.13 -8.15
N GLY A 846 -0.72 -16.02 -7.75
CA GLY A 846 0.73 -15.80 -7.86
C GLY A 846 1.30 -16.06 -9.25
N TRP A 847 2.35 -16.90 -9.33
CA TRP A 847 3.03 -17.24 -10.58
C TRP A 847 2.15 -17.97 -11.61
N ALA A 848 1.12 -18.72 -11.19
CA ALA A 848 0.23 -19.44 -12.12
C ALA A 848 -0.58 -18.47 -12.99
N ARG A 849 -1.05 -17.36 -12.42
CA ARG A 849 -1.74 -16.29 -13.15
C ARG A 849 -0.80 -15.63 -14.15
N LEU A 850 0.41 -15.29 -13.72
CA LEU A 850 1.42 -14.67 -14.57
C LEU A 850 1.84 -15.60 -15.71
N ALA A 851 2.01 -16.90 -15.44
CA ALA A 851 2.30 -17.91 -16.45
C ALA A 851 1.20 -18.04 -17.50
N LYS A 852 -0.06 -17.92 -17.09
CA LYS A 852 -1.21 -17.93 -17.99
C LYS A 852 -1.22 -16.72 -18.93
N ASN A 853 -0.91 -15.54 -18.41
CA ASN A 853 -0.90 -14.29 -19.15
C ASN A 853 0.34 -14.15 -20.07
N LEU A 854 1.50 -14.63 -19.62
CA LEU A 854 2.77 -14.57 -20.33
C LEU A 854 3.20 -15.92 -20.98
N LYS A 855 2.21 -16.72 -21.35
CA LYS A 855 2.43 -18.08 -21.87
C LYS A 855 3.37 -18.18 -23.11
N ALA A 856 3.47 -17.12 -23.89
CA ALA A 856 4.37 -17.04 -25.05
C ALA A 856 5.82 -16.74 -24.63
N GLU A 857 6.00 -15.98 -23.57
CA GLU A 857 7.27 -15.42 -23.14
C GLU A 857 7.99 -16.29 -22.10
N ILE A 858 7.23 -16.97 -21.23
CA ILE A 858 7.73 -17.73 -20.09
C ILE A 858 7.70 -19.24 -20.39
N ASP A 859 8.65 -19.97 -19.81
CA ASP A 859 8.69 -21.42 -19.84
C ASP A 859 7.74 -21.98 -18.77
N PRO A 860 6.68 -22.75 -19.15
CA PRO A 860 5.72 -23.26 -18.19
C PRO A 860 6.32 -24.21 -17.14
N ASP A 861 7.32 -25.01 -17.55
CA ASP A 861 7.95 -25.99 -16.66
C ASP A 861 8.83 -25.30 -15.61
N LEU A 862 9.54 -24.23 -16.01
CA LEU A 862 10.33 -23.42 -15.07
C LEU A 862 9.47 -22.62 -14.11
N ILE A 863 8.33 -22.08 -14.57
CA ILE A 863 7.42 -21.36 -13.68
C ILE A 863 6.68 -22.30 -12.72
N GLU A 864 6.39 -23.54 -13.14
CA GLU A 864 5.80 -24.53 -12.26
C GLU A 864 6.77 -24.90 -11.11
N ALA A 865 8.09 -24.92 -11.38
CA ALA A 865 9.08 -25.10 -10.33
C ALA A 865 9.01 -24.03 -9.24
N TYR A 866 8.57 -22.80 -9.57
CA TYR A 866 8.38 -21.72 -8.59
C TYR A 866 7.19 -21.92 -7.65
N ARG A 867 6.43 -23.00 -7.81
CA ARG A 867 5.42 -23.49 -6.86
C ARG A 867 5.97 -24.58 -5.95
N GLY A 868 7.22 -24.97 -6.15
CA GLY A 868 7.88 -26.03 -5.44
C GLY A 868 8.71 -25.55 -4.24
N THR A 869 9.34 -26.51 -3.64
CA THR A 869 10.28 -26.33 -2.52
C THR A 869 11.73 -26.52 -2.91
N VAL A 870 12.00 -26.78 -4.21
CA VAL A 870 13.34 -26.94 -4.78
C VAL A 870 13.62 -25.83 -5.76
N SER A 871 14.79 -25.19 -5.63
CA SER A 871 15.19 -24.10 -6.53
C SER A 871 15.53 -24.58 -7.93
N LEU A 872 15.51 -23.65 -8.89
CA LEU A 872 16.19 -23.86 -10.16
C LEU A 872 17.70 -23.90 -9.94
N PRO A 873 18.45 -24.65 -10.77
CA PRO A 873 19.92 -24.74 -10.69
C PRO A 873 20.60 -23.38 -10.85
N PHE A 874 21.53 -23.04 -9.96
CA PHE A 874 22.26 -21.77 -9.97
C PHE A 874 23.75 -21.93 -9.70
N GLU A 875 24.52 -20.86 -9.92
CA GLU A 875 25.90 -20.70 -9.51
C GLU A 875 25.92 -19.82 -8.25
N PRO A 876 26.43 -20.30 -7.11
CA PRO A 876 26.43 -19.55 -5.86
C PRO A 876 27.58 -18.56 -5.79
N GLY A 877 27.37 -17.45 -5.06
CA GLY A 877 28.44 -16.62 -4.52
C GLY A 877 29.04 -17.24 -3.25
N ASN A 878 29.71 -16.42 -2.43
CA ASN A 878 30.30 -16.87 -1.16
C ASN A 878 29.25 -17.29 -0.13
N TYR A 879 28.11 -16.58 -0.13
CA TYR A 879 26.98 -16.83 0.74
C TYR A 879 25.70 -16.99 -0.07
N VAL A 880 24.89 -17.95 0.32
CA VAL A 880 23.54 -18.16 -0.22
C VAL A 880 22.55 -17.91 0.91
N ALA A 881 21.56 -17.04 0.68
CA ALA A 881 20.54 -16.72 1.66
C ALA A 881 19.17 -17.22 1.20
N VAL A 882 18.47 -17.88 2.12
CA VAL A 882 17.11 -18.38 1.93
C VAL A 882 16.22 -17.76 2.98
N LYS A 883 15.24 -16.95 2.56
CA LYS A 883 14.24 -16.40 3.44
C LYS A 883 12.92 -17.16 3.24
N VAL A 884 12.38 -17.68 4.32
CA VAL A 884 11.13 -18.43 4.33
C VAL A 884 10.09 -17.62 5.09
N ILE A 885 8.88 -17.51 4.53
CA ILE A 885 7.75 -16.79 5.12
C ILE A 885 6.61 -17.81 5.28
N ASP A 886 6.11 -17.96 6.50
CA ASP A 886 5.02 -18.88 6.79
C ASP A 886 3.63 -18.29 6.42
N ASP A 887 2.57 -19.07 6.58
CA ASP A 887 1.20 -18.68 6.28
C ASP A 887 0.64 -17.57 7.19
N ARG A 888 1.35 -17.22 8.29
CA ARG A 888 1.04 -16.13 9.21
C ARG A 888 1.86 -14.87 8.96
N GLY A 889 2.75 -14.88 7.92
CA GLY A 889 3.64 -13.77 7.61
C GLY A 889 4.92 -13.72 8.47
N ILE A 890 5.20 -14.77 9.27
CA ILE A 890 6.44 -14.84 10.06
C ILE A 890 7.61 -15.14 9.11
N GLU A 891 8.66 -14.34 9.20
CA GLU A 891 9.84 -14.41 8.36
C GLU A 891 11.01 -15.08 9.11
N SER A 892 11.72 -15.98 8.44
CA SER A 892 12.94 -16.60 8.92
C SER A 892 14.01 -16.61 7.81
N LEU A 893 15.24 -16.25 8.16
CA LEU A 893 16.37 -16.18 7.25
C LEU A 893 17.42 -17.24 7.58
N LYS A 894 17.81 -18.02 6.57
CA LYS A 894 18.93 -18.96 6.64
C LYS A 894 20.03 -18.52 5.70
N VAL A 895 21.22 -18.34 6.20
CA VAL A 895 22.41 -18.03 5.39
C VAL A 895 23.36 -19.22 5.43
N VAL A 896 23.85 -19.63 4.29
CA VAL A 896 24.76 -20.77 4.12
C VAL A 896 26.02 -20.30 3.43
N GLU A 897 27.17 -20.48 4.08
CA GLU A 897 28.48 -20.24 3.46
C GLU A 897 28.78 -21.39 2.50
N VAL A 898 29.12 -21.06 1.26
CA VAL A 898 29.51 -22.04 0.22
C VAL A 898 31.02 -22.29 0.31
N LYS A 899 31.37 -23.51 0.70
CA LYS A 899 32.76 -23.94 0.83
C LYS A 899 33.27 -24.64 -0.43
#